data_0a1f0d39b7b777398024de547cecf971
#
_entry.id   0a1f0d39b7b777398024de547cecf971
#
_cell.length_a   1.000
_cell.length_b   1.000
_cell.length_c   1.000
_cell.angle_alpha   90.00
_cell.angle_beta   90.00
_cell.angle_gamma   90.00
#
_symmetry.space_group_name_H-M   'P 1'
#
loop_
_entity.id
_entity.type
_entity.pdbx_description
1 polymer ?
#
loop_
_entity_poly.entity_id
_entity_poly.type
_entity_poly.pdbx_seq_one_letter_code
_entity_poly.pdbx_strand_id
1 'polypeptide(L)'
;MTDELELTGPEGDGTSPADNNIGHIRTIDIEHEMRGAYLDYAMSVIVARALPDARDGLKPVHRRILYAMHDMGLRSNSGYKKSARIVGEVLGKYHPHGDAAVYDAMARMAQDFSMRYPLVDGQGNFGSIDGDAPAAMRYTEARLAAIADELLIDIDKDTVNWTDNFDATLKEPAVLPARLPNLLLNGSSGIAVGMATNIPPHNLGEVCTAINYLIARWEQIVEERRVAAVQSGAPWDREVELQLLNDLAYSAEDGITVDDLLQFIKGPDFPTGGLVLGREGILNLYATGKGRIVMRAVSQVEEMKGGRYRINVTEIPYQVNKTALIERIAELVRDERIDGISDLRDESDRHGMSLIIELKRGAQPRTVLNQLHKYTPLQSTFGAQMLALVDGQPRLLSLKRTLQIYITHRHEVITRRSQFELDKARARAHILEGLRIALANLDAVIQTIRESPNAEAARTRLMDRFHLSEVQAQAILDMQLRRLAALERQKIEDEYQAVMATIALLEDLLANPRKMLGLIKDDLAMLQEKFGDQRRTQITADQAEELSLEDLVADEEVLIALTQRGYIKRVASKAYRAQKRGGRGVTGMQTREEDVVETIFATRTLHHILFFSDKGKVYHVRAYEVPEADRAARGVPLVNLINLAENEKITAALSVREFTPNSFCTMCTVHGRMKRVNMTEFEAVRPSGIIAISLERGDMLGWVHATNGTQDVIIVSARGRALRFRESKARTMGRTAGGVNAIRLREGDYVASMDVIVPRGELLVVTEKGYGKRTPLIQYPVKGRNTGGVRTIADRYEETGPIVAARVVMPEDEITLISAGGIALRTAVENVRAAGRSTLGVRVISLDDGDRLASLARLEANPEENARAAAAATPQADVAVEEEEEEVEEEAADEVDEAEEETVETVE
;
A
#
# COMPACT_ATOMS: atom_id res chain seq x y z
N MET A 1 6.74 -53.02 -27.91
CA MET A 1 6.41 -53.20 -29.33
C MET A 1 7.36 -52.31 -30.11
N THR A 2 8.36 -52.91 -30.62
CA THR A 2 9.42 -52.41 -31.46
C THR A 2 8.91 -52.31 -32.88
N ASP A 3 9.07 -51.17 -33.53
CA ASP A 3 9.04 -51.10 -34.99
C ASP A 3 10.34 -50.42 -35.47
N GLU A 4 11.22 -51.22 -35.94
CA GLU A 4 12.36 -50.88 -36.76
C GLU A 4 11.87 -50.52 -38.17
N LEU A 5 12.22 -49.34 -38.65
CA LEU A 5 12.07 -49.00 -40.05
C LEU A 5 13.47 -48.88 -40.67
N GLU A 6 13.92 -49.91 -41.34
CA GLU A 6 15.00 -49.88 -42.29
C GLU A 6 14.69 -48.94 -43.45
N LEU A 7 15.55 -47.96 -43.70
CA LEU A 7 15.54 -47.22 -44.95
C LEU A 7 16.87 -47.51 -45.68
N THR A 8 16.76 -48.34 -46.68
CA THR A 8 17.77 -48.59 -47.73
C THR A 8 17.88 -47.36 -48.61
N GLY A 9 19.03 -46.72 -48.69
CA GLY A 9 19.38 -45.71 -49.67
C GLY A 9 20.20 -46.23 -50.81
N PRO A 10 20.19 -45.62 -52.02
CA PRO A 10 20.92 -46.13 -53.20
C PRO A 10 22.40 -45.66 -53.14
N GLU A 11 23.25 -46.57 -53.56
CA GLU A 11 24.65 -46.36 -53.87
C GLU A 11 24.83 -45.35 -55.02
N GLY A 12 25.69 -44.43 -54.88
CA GLY A 12 26.15 -43.44 -55.85
C GLY A 12 27.61 -43.13 -55.70
N ASP A 13 28.39 -43.74 -56.51
CA ASP A 13 29.84 -43.66 -56.72
C ASP A 13 30.28 -42.23 -57.10
N GLY A 14 31.32 -41.66 -56.49
CA GLY A 14 31.80 -40.33 -56.81
C GLY A 14 33.00 -39.90 -55.95
N THR A 15 34.15 -40.46 -56.20
CA THR A 15 35.46 -40.05 -55.61
C THR A 15 35.79 -38.59 -55.94
N SER A 16 36.11 -37.82 -54.96
CA SER A 16 36.96 -36.60 -55.03
C SER A 16 37.86 -36.51 -53.78
N PRO A 17 39.18 -36.41 -53.94
CA PRO A 17 40.09 -36.33 -52.82
C PRO A 17 40.39 -34.87 -52.46
N ALA A 18 39.95 -34.42 -51.40
CA ALA A 18 40.58 -33.29 -50.61
C ALA A 18 39.86 -33.02 -49.32
N ASP A 19 40.68 -32.98 -48.26
CA ASP A 19 40.42 -32.48 -46.90
C ASP A 19 40.19 -33.51 -45.80
N ASN A 20 41.27 -34.22 -45.52
CA ASN A 20 41.39 -35.03 -44.31
C ASN A 20 41.83 -34.20 -43.08
N ASN A 21 41.14 -33.13 -42.67
CA ASN A 21 41.39 -32.43 -41.44
C ASN A 21 40.16 -31.80 -40.74
N ILE A 22 38.97 -32.16 -41.14
CA ILE A 22 37.77 -31.79 -40.45
C ILE A 22 37.29 -33.03 -39.69
N GLY A 23 37.34 -33.01 -38.36
CA GLY A 23 36.84 -34.09 -37.51
C GLY A 23 35.40 -34.50 -37.89
N HIS A 24 34.94 -35.63 -37.40
CA HIS A 24 33.60 -36.13 -37.70
C HIS A 24 32.51 -35.05 -37.44
N ILE A 25 31.99 -34.47 -38.54
CA ILE A 25 30.85 -33.56 -38.48
C ILE A 25 29.60 -34.41 -38.17
N ARG A 26 29.10 -34.31 -36.96
CA ARG A 26 27.83 -34.92 -36.56
C ARG A 26 26.73 -33.91 -36.79
N THR A 27 25.73 -34.22 -37.61
CA THR A 27 24.55 -33.40 -37.75
C THR A 27 23.67 -33.52 -36.47
N ILE A 28 23.44 -32.42 -35.82
CA ILE A 28 22.61 -32.33 -34.62
C ILE A 28 21.36 -31.51 -35.01
N ASP A 29 20.17 -32.00 -34.65
CA ASP A 29 18.95 -31.27 -34.81
C ASP A 29 18.98 -30.03 -33.91
N ILE A 30 18.87 -28.85 -34.52
CA ILE A 30 18.92 -27.54 -33.80
C ILE A 30 17.85 -27.42 -32.72
N GLU A 31 16.69 -28.00 -32.92
CA GLU A 31 15.59 -27.97 -31.93
C GLU A 31 15.98 -28.78 -30.68
N HIS A 32 16.61 -29.93 -30.86
CA HIS A 32 17.06 -30.78 -29.77
C HIS A 32 18.20 -30.13 -28.98
N GLU A 33 19.19 -29.57 -29.68
CA GLU A 33 20.32 -28.85 -29.04
C GLU A 33 19.85 -27.61 -28.28
N MET A 34 18.98 -26.79 -28.90
CA MET A 34 18.41 -25.61 -28.26
C MET A 34 17.57 -25.95 -27.03
N ARG A 35 16.83 -27.05 -27.07
CA ARG A 35 16.04 -27.50 -25.91
C ARG A 35 16.95 -27.92 -24.75
N GLY A 36 18.00 -28.68 -25.02
CA GLY A 36 19.01 -29.09 -24.03
C GLY A 36 19.71 -27.89 -23.41
N ALA A 37 20.29 -27.03 -24.25
CA ALA A 37 21.00 -25.83 -23.81
C ALA A 37 20.10 -24.87 -23.00
N TYR A 38 18.80 -24.71 -23.38
CA TYR A 38 17.87 -23.90 -22.64
C TYR A 38 17.52 -24.48 -21.26
N LEU A 39 17.37 -25.81 -21.16
CA LEU A 39 17.14 -26.49 -19.88
C LEU A 39 18.35 -26.34 -18.95
N ASP A 40 19.57 -26.52 -19.46
CA ASP A 40 20.79 -26.36 -18.68
C ASP A 40 20.96 -24.92 -18.19
N TYR A 41 20.68 -23.93 -19.07
CA TYR A 41 20.67 -22.52 -18.69
C TYR A 41 19.61 -22.23 -17.62
N ALA A 42 18.38 -22.73 -17.80
CA ALA A 42 17.30 -22.54 -16.85
C ALA A 42 17.63 -23.14 -15.48
N MET A 43 18.16 -24.36 -15.44
CA MET A 43 18.61 -25.01 -14.21
C MET A 43 19.74 -24.24 -13.53
N SER A 44 20.72 -23.75 -14.29
CA SER A 44 21.80 -22.91 -13.76
C SER A 44 21.28 -21.62 -13.15
N VAL A 45 20.36 -20.92 -13.83
CA VAL A 45 19.76 -19.69 -13.30
C VAL A 45 18.95 -19.95 -12.04
N ILE A 46 18.21 -21.05 -11.95
CA ILE A 46 17.39 -21.42 -10.79
C ILE A 46 18.30 -21.74 -9.60
N VAL A 47 19.25 -22.68 -9.76
CA VAL A 47 20.03 -23.25 -8.63
C VAL A 47 21.23 -22.37 -8.28
N ALA A 48 21.94 -21.79 -9.27
CA ALA A 48 23.22 -21.14 -9.06
C ALA A 48 23.19 -19.60 -9.17
N ARG A 49 22.01 -18.96 -9.29
CA ARG A 49 21.96 -17.49 -9.46
C ARG A 49 20.83 -16.80 -8.72
N ALA A 50 19.55 -17.15 -9.01
CA ALA A 50 18.41 -16.31 -8.67
C ALA A 50 17.77 -16.62 -7.32
N LEU A 51 17.76 -17.89 -6.91
CA LEU A 51 17.07 -18.33 -5.70
C LEU A 51 18.03 -18.44 -4.50
N PRO A 52 17.57 -18.08 -3.28
CA PRO A 52 18.31 -18.28 -2.05
C PRO A 52 18.20 -19.75 -1.60
N ASP A 53 19.22 -20.25 -0.89
CA ASP A 53 19.13 -21.51 -0.14
C ASP A 53 18.27 -21.28 1.13
N ALA A 54 17.39 -22.22 1.43
CA ALA A 54 16.46 -22.07 2.55
C ALA A 54 17.15 -22.09 3.93
N ARG A 55 18.36 -22.68 4.02
CA ARG A 55 19.14 -22.85 5.25
C ARG A 55 19.83 -21.56 5.69
N ASP A 56 20.53 -20.87 4.78
CA ASP A 56 21.28 -19.62 5.08
C ASP A 56 20.65 -18.34 4.49
N GLY A 57 19.61 -18.47 3.67
CA GLY A 57 18.90 -17.33 3.07
C GLY A 57 19.68 -16.56 2.02
N LEU A 58 20.81 -17.10 1.54
CA LEU A 58 21.73 -16.41 0.65
C LEU A 58 21.68 -16.96 -0.78
N LYS A 59 21.79 -16.05 -1.75
CA LYS A 59 22.13 -16.43 -3.12
C LYS A 59 23.63 -16.72 -3.21
N PRO A 60 24.08 -17.48 -4.23
CA PRO A 60 25.49 -17.81 -4.38
C PRO A 60 26.42 -16.59 -4.37
N VAL A 61 26.05 -15.47 -5.02
CA VAL A 61 26.87 -14.25 -5.05
C VAL A 61 27.03 -13.64 -3.65
N HIS A 62 25.95 -13.57 -2.86
CA HIS A 62 25.99 -13.02 -1.49
C HIS A 62 26.87 -13.91 -0.59
N ARG A 63 26.71 -15.23 -0.67
CA ARG A 63 27.50 -16.20 0.11
C ARG A 63 28.99 -16.08 -0.23
N ARG A 64 29.34 -15.97 -1.49
CA ARG A 64 30.73 -15.80 -1.97
C ARG A 64 31.34 -14.49 -1.49
N ILE A 65 30.57 -13.38 -1.49
CA ILE A 65 31.05 -12.09 -0.98
C ILE A 65 31.35 -12.19 0.52
N LEU A 66 30.41 -12.70 1.32
CA LEU A 66 30.60 -12.82 2.78
C LEU A 66 31.76 -13.77 3.13
N TYR A 67 31.85 -14.90 2.41
CA TYR A 67 32.94 -15.85 2.59
C TYR A 67 34.29 -15.25 2.20
N ALA A 68 34.40 -14.57 1.06
CA ALA A 68 35.63 -13.88 0.65
C ALA A 68 36.09 -12.83 1.65
N MET A 69 35.13 -12.02 2.19
CA MET A 69 35.43 -11.05 3.24
C MET A 69 35.97 -11.73 4.50
N HIS A 70 35.37 -12.87 4.86
CA HIS A 70 35.85 -13.69 5.99
C HIS A 70 37.26 -14.25 5.76
N ASP A 71 37.54 -14.83 4.57
CA ASP A 71 38.85 -15.37 4.16
C ASP A 71 39.93 -14.28 4.17
N MET A 72 39.59 -13.04 3.78
CA MET A 72 40.44 -11.86 3.88
C MET A 72 40.66 -11.35 5.31
N GLY A 73 40.01 -11.92 6.33
CA GLY A 73 40.08 -11.46 7.70
C GLY A 73 39.34 -10.16 7.98
N LEU A 74 38.39 -9.77 7.12
CA LEU A 74 37.59 -8.54 7.25
C LEU A 74 36.42 -8.74 8.22
N ARG A 75 36.70 -8.93 9.50
CA ARG A 75 35.71 -9.08 10.56
C ARG A 75 35.13 -7.72 10.97
N SER A 76 34.04 -7.73 11.72
CA SER A 76 33.37 -6.52 12.21
C SER A 76 34.27 -5.62 13.07
N ASN A 77 35.28 -6.19 13.72
CA ASN A 77 36.28 -5.47 14.54
C ASN A 77 37.57 -5.13 13.79
N SER A 78 37.70 -5.46 12.48
CA SER A 78 38.87 -5.13 11.66
C SER A 78 38.73 -3.76 10.99
N GLY A 79 39.84 -3.24 10.43
CA GLY A 79 39.80 -2.00 9.64
C GLY A 79 39.13 -2.21 8.28
N TYR A 80 38.43 -1.16 7.79
CA TYR A 80 37.84 -1.15 6.47
C TYR A 80 38.86 -1.37 5.34
N LYS A 81 38.43 -1.96 4.26
CA LYS A 81 39.18 -2.11 3.02
C LYS A 81 38.41 -1.60 1.82
N LYS A 82 39.11 -1.09 0.81
CA LYS A 82 38.50 -0.63 -0.44
C LYS A 82 37.62 -1.70 -1.05
N SER A 83 36.38 -1.36 -1.42
CA SER A 83 35.39 -2.25 -2.03
C SER A 83 35.95 -2.92 -3.28
N ALA A 84 36.76 -2.22 -4.10
CA ALA A 84 37.42 -2.76 -5.26
C ALA A 84 38.34 -3.96 -4.94
N ARG A 85 38.98 -4.01 -3.76
CA ARG A 85 39.79 -5.15 -3.33
C ARG A 85 38.92 -6.36 -3.01
N ILE A 86 37.81 -6.16 -2.33
CA ILE A 86 36.86 -7.24 -2.02
C ILE A 86 36.26 -7.81 -3.30
N VAL A 87 35.78 -6.95 -4.20
CA VAL A 87 35.25 -7.35 -5.50
C VAL A 87 36.27 -8.13 -6.31
N GLY A 88 37.53 -7.66 -6.37
CA GLY A 88 38.63 -8.36 -7.06
C GLY A 88 38.90 -9.76 -6.50
N GLU A 89 38.87 -9.93 -5.16
CA GLU A 89 39.01 -11.23 -4.50
C GLU A 89 37.89 -12.20 -4.84
N VAL A 90 36.63 -11.70 -4.82
CA VAL A 90 35.44 -12.49 -5.17
C VAL A 90 35.49 -12.94 -6.62
N LEU A 91 35.87 -12.06 -7.56
CA LEU A 91 35.96 -12.38 -8.99
C LEU A 91 37.06 -13.37 -9.28
N GLY A 92 38.23 -13.15 -8.67
CA GLY A 92 39.40 -13.98 -8.93
C GLY A 92 39.30 -15.40 -8.36
N LYS A 93 38.60 -15.58 -7.23
CA LYS A 93 38.55 -16.86 -6.53
C LYS A 93 37.25 -17.65 -6.67
N TYR A 94 36.09 -16.95 -6.72
CA TYR A 94 34.81 -17.63 -6.49
C TYR A 94 33.71 -17.32 -7.52
N HIS A 95 33.68 -16.12 -8.12
CA HIS A 95 32.52 -15.69 -8.92
C HIS A 95 32.94 -15.06 -10.26
N PRO A 96 33.10 -15.82 -11.35
CA PRO A 96 33.66 -15.36 -12.63
C PRO A 96 32.59 -14.60 -13.46
N HIS A 97 32.07 -13.47 -12.94
CA HIS A 97 31.06 -12.61 -13.59
C HIS A 97 31.52 -11.14 -13.57
N GLY A 98 30.71 -10.23 -14.08
CA GLY A 98 31.04 -8.79 -14.10
C GLY A 98 31.23 -8.18 -12.72
N ASP A 99 32.23 -7.32 -12.59
CA ASP A 99 32.59 -6.61 -11.34
C ASP A 99 31.47 -5.73 -10.82
N ALA A 100 30.74 -5.05 -11.71
CA ALA A 100 29.59 -4.24 -11.35
C ALA A 100 28.50 -5.06 -10.63
N ALA A 101 28.19 -6.27 -11.11
CA ALA A 101 27.18 -7.13 -10.49
C ALA A 101 27.57 -7.56 -9.07
N VAL A 102 28.85 -7.86 -8.83
CA VAL A 102 29.36 -8.22 -7.50
C VAL A 102 29.35 -7.00 -6.58
N TYR A 103 29.76 -5.82 -7.10
CA TYR A 103 29.74 -4.59 -6.33
C TYR A 103 28.32 -4.17 -5.94
N ASP A 104 27.37 -4.21 -6.87
CA ASP A 104 25.96 -3.87 -6.62
C ASP A 104 25.33 -4.82 -5.58
N ALA A 105 25.67 -6.12 -5.63
CA ALA A 105 25.22 -7.08 -4.64
C ALA A 105 25.80 -6.76 -3.24
N MET A 106 27.08 -6.40 -3.17
CA MET A 106 27.74 -6.00 -1.93
C MET A 106 27.15 -4.68 -1.39
N ALA A 107 26.94 -3.70 -2.27
CA ALA A 107 26.36 -2.41 -1.90
C ALA A 107 24.94 -2.57 -1.30
N ARG A 108 24.11 -3.43 -1.91
CA ARG A 108 22.78 -3.74 -1.34
C ARG A 108 22.84 -4.32 0.06
N MET A 109 23.85 -5.18 0.34
CA MET A 109 24.02 -5.73 1.69
C MET A 109 24.45 -4.69 2.73
N ALA A 110 24.91 -3.50 2.31
CA ALA A 110 25.26 -2.39 3.18
C ALA A 110 24.14 -1.34 3.34
N GLN A 111 23.06 -1.40 2.52
CA GLN A 111 21.96 -0.43 2.54
C GLN A 111 20.93 -0.76 3.63
N ASP A 112 20.70 0.16 4.56
CA ASP A 112 19.75 0.04 5.67
C ASP A 112 18.28 0.20 5.25
N PHE A 113 18.03 0.77 4.06
CA PHE A 113 16.72 0.87 3.41
C PHE A 113 16.39 -0.35 2.51
N SER A 114 17.38 -1.18 2.18
CA SER A 114 17.22 -2.41 1.40
C SER A 114 17.22 -3.66 2.27
N MET A 115 18.04 -3.71 3.31
CA MET A 115 18.21 -4.83 4.22
C MET A 115 17.66 -4.47 5.61
N ARG A 116 16.83 -5.34 6.18
CA ARG A 116 16.32 -5.14 7.54
C ARG A 116 17.45 -5.22 8.58
N TYR A 117 18.43 -6.08 8.32
CA TYR A 117 19.66 -6.26 9.08
C TYR A 117 20.84 -6.28 8.11
N PRO A 118 21.52 -5.15 7.86
CA PRO A 118 22.66 -5.07 6.94
C PRO A 118 23.76 -6.08 7.29
N LEU A 119 24.29 -6.75 6.30
CA LEU A 119 25.34 -7.77 6.45
C LEU A 119 26.76 -7.22 6.17
N VAL A 120 26.83 -6.08 5.51
CA VAL A 120 28.07 -5.37 5.19
C VAL A 120 28.03 -4.02 5.92
N ASP A 121 29.12 -3.69 6.61
CA ASP A 121 29.36 -2.38 7.21
C ASP A 121 30.19 -1.56 6.21
N GLY A 122 29.55 -0.55 5.60
CA GLY A 122 30.09 0.28 4.53
C GLY A 122 30.50 1.67 5.02
N GLN A 123 31.64 2.16 4.53
CA GLN A 123 32.09 3.53 4.70
C GLN A 123 32.15 4.26 3.37
N GLY A 124 31.44 5.39 3.25
CA GLY A 124 31.27 6.15 2.02
C GLY A 124 29.83 6.12 1.51
N ASN A 125 29.60 6.50 0.25
CA ASN A 125 28.27 6.53 -0.35
C ASN A 125 27.95 5.17 -0.99
N PHE A 126 27.02 4.42 -0.39
CA PHE A 126 26.47 3.15 -0.88
C PHE A 126 25.07 3.30 -1.51
N GLY A 127 24.70 4.52 -1.92
CA GLY A 127 23.39 4.83 -2.48
C GLY A 127 22.43 5.40 -1.44
N SER A 128 21.28 5.87 -1.90
CA SER A 128 20.24 6.47 -1.06
C SER A 128 18.85 5.95 -1.41
N ILE A 129 17.86 6.23 -0.53
CA ILE A 129 16.43 5.95 -0.79
C ILE A 129 15.89 6.80 -1.96
N ASP A 130 16.61 7.85 -2.34
CA ASP A 130 16.31 8.70 -3.49
C ASP A 130 16.61 8.02 -4.83
N GLY A 131 17.29 6.86 -4.78
CA GLY A 131 17.67 6.11 -5.96
C GLY A 131 19.05 6.46 -6.51
N ASP A 132 19.86 7.20 -5.75
CA ASP A 132 21.24 7.44 -6.12
C ASP A 132 22.03 6.13 -6.16
N ALA A 133 22.83 5.98 -7.20
CA ALA A 133 23.72 4.84 -7.32
C ALA A 133 24.87 4.92 -6.28
N PRO A 134 25.39 3.76 -5.82
CA PRO A 134 26.59 3.76 -5.02
C PRO A 134 27.75 4.46 -5.74
N ALA A 135 28.62 5.13 -4.98
CA ALA A 135 29.85 5.68 -5.52
C ALA A 135 30.73 4.55 -6.06
N ALA A 136 31.58 4.84 -7.06
CA ALA A 136 32.45 3.84 -7.65
C ALA A 136 33.28 3.10 -6.57
N MET A 137 33.47 1.79 -6.72
CA MET A 137 34.08 0.88 -5.72
C MET A 137 35.51 1.26 -5.28
N ARG A 138 36.20 2.16 -6.02
CA ARG A 138 37.48 2.72 -5.63
C ARG A 138 37.42 3.77 -4.51
N TYR A 139 36.23 4.35 -4.30
CA TYR A 139 35.99 5.37 -3.26
C TYR A 139 35.42 4.76 -1.97
N THR A 140 34.56 3.76 -2.09
CA THR A 140 33.90 3.13 -0.94
C THR A 140 34.83 2.11 -0.26
N GLU A 141 34.58 1.88 1.03
CA GLU A 141 35.26 0.88 1.85
C GLU A 141 34.24 0.03 2.58
N ALA A 142 34.58 -1.24 2.83
CA ALA A 142 33.66 -2.16 3.49
C ALA A 142 34.39 -3.16 4.41
N ARG A 143 33.63 -3.74 5.33
CA ARG A 143 33.93 -4.87 6.20
C ARG A 143 32.65 -5.63 6.53
N LEU A 144 32.77 -6.81 7.18
CA LEU A 144 31.59 -7.52 7.67
C LEU A 144 30.89 -6.72 8.78
N ALA A 145 29.57 -6.66 8.75
CA ALA A 145 28.78 -6.19 9.87
C ALA A 145 28.83 -7.19 11.04
N ALA A 146 28.66 -6.73 12.29
CA ALA A 146 28.71 -7.60 13.46
C ALA A 146 27.69 -8.76 13.41
N ILE A 147 26.53 -8.54 12.83
CA ILE A 147 25.52 -9.56 12.66
C ILE A 147 25.92 -10.61 11.58
N ALA A 148 26.71 -10.23 10.58
CA ALA A 148 27.18 -11.14 9.54
C ALA A 148 28.23 -12.14 10.06
N ASP A 149 28.99 -11.79 11.10
CA ASP A 149 29.92 -12.72 11.74
C ASP A 149 29.17 -13.95 12.29
N GLU A 150 27.89 -13.81 12.70
CA GLU A 150 27.05 -14.91 13.19
C GLU A 150 26.61 -15.90 12.07
N LEU A 151 26.68 -15.48 10.80
CA LEU A 151 26.45 -16.40 9.65
C LEU A 151 27.64 -17.31 9.37
N LEU A 152 28.85 -16.85 9.71
CA LEU A 152 30.13 -17.48 9.38
C LEU A 152 30.78 -18.19 10.57
N ILE A 153 30.17 -18.10 11.76
CA ILE A 153 30.71 -18.72 12.97
C ILE A 153 30.85 -20.24 12.80
N ASP A 154 31.93 -20.77 13.30
CA ASP A 154 32.26 -22.20 13.24
C ASP A 154 32.48 -22.78 11.82
N ILE A 155 32.66 -21.96 10.77
CA ILE A 155 32.85 -22.43 9.40
C ILE A 155 34.14 -23.28 9.25
N ASP A 156 35.15 -23.01 10.09
CA ASP A 156 36.43 -23.71 10.11
C ASP A 156 36.36 -25.04 10.87
N LYS A 157 35.19 -25.46 11.38
CA LYS A 157 35.02 -26.67 12.18
C LYS A 157 34.26 -27.78 11.44
N ASP A 158 34.42 -27.87 10.14
CA ASP A 158 33.75 -28.85 9.28
C ASP A 158 32.23 -28.92 9.43
N THR A 159 31.58 -27.78 9.69
CA THR A 159 30.18 -27.70 9.97
C THR A 159 29.27 -27.76 8.74
N VAL A 160 29.81 -27.46 7.56
CA VAL A 160 29.10 -27.42 6.27
C VAL A 160 29.84 -28.17 5.19
N ASN A 161 29.15 -28.50 4.10
CA ASN A 161 29.78 -29.13 2.94
C ASN A 161 30.52 -28.10 2.09
N TRP A 162 31.62 -28.53 1.48
CA TRP A 162 32.44 -27.72 0.60
C TRP A 162 32.35 -28.24 -0.84
N THR A 163 32.31 -27.33 -1.79
CA THR A 163 32.33 -27.62 -3.24
C THR A 163 33.52 -26.96 -3.86
N ASP A 164 33.96 -27.47 -5.00
CA ASP A 164 35.02 -26.82 -5.78
C ASP A 164 34.51 -25.53 -6.37
N ASN A 165 35.39 -24.52 -6.46
CA ASN A 165 35.08 -23.26 -7.13
C ASN A 165 35.01 -23.49 -8.67
N PHE A 166 34.80 -22.41 -9.46
CA PHE A 166 34.61 -22.49 -10.91
C PHE A 166 35.80 -23.11 -11.70
N ASP A 167 37.02 -23.08 -11.20
CA ASP A 167 38.24 -23.62 -11.83
C ASP A 167 38.83 -24.84 -11.09
N ALA A 168 38.12 -25.32 -10.06
CA ALA A 168 38.52 -26.43 -9.19
C ALA A 168 39.90 -26.26 -8.50
N THR A 169 40.38 -25.01 -8.36
CA THR A 169 41.63 -24.69 -7.64
C THR A 169 41.44 -24.48 -6.16
N LEU A 170 40.24 -24.01 -5.76
CA LEU A 170 39.88 -23.72 -4.38
C LEU A 170 38.54 -24.36 -4.03
N LYS A 171 38.23 -24.37 -2.74
CA LYS A 171 36.94 -24.82 -2.24
C LYS A 171 36.11 -23.63 -1.71
N GLU A 172 34.83 -23.66 -1.96
CA GLU A 172 33.84 -22.73 -1.41
C GLU A 172 32.78 -23.46 -0.60
N PRO A 173 32.19 -22.82 0.43
CA PRO A 173 31.12 -23.45 1.21
C PRO A 173 29.82 -23.53 0.40
N ALA A 174 29.21 -24.71 0.34
CA ALA A 174 27.93 -24.94 -0.32
C ALA A 174 26.80 -24.14 0.37
N VAL A 175 26.91 -23.95 1.68
CA VAL A 175 25.99 -23.20 2.54
C VAL A 175 26.79 -22.67 3.74
N LEU A 176 26.36 -21.57 4.36
CA LEU A 176 26.99 -21.08 5.59
C LEU A 176 26.40 -21.77 6.82
N PRO A 177 27.16 -21.86 7.96
CA PRO A 177 26.65 -22.41 9.23
C PRO A 177 25.42 -21.66 9.77
N ALA A 178 25.28 -20.39 9.43
CA ALA A 178 24.12 -19.53 9.61
C ALA A 178 23.40 -19.68 10.97
N ARG A 179 24.02 -19.12 12.04
CA ARG A 179 23.33 -19.02 13.33
C ARG A 179 22.07 -18.14 13.27
N LEU A 180 22.04 -17.18 12.33
CA LEU A 180 20.88 -16.32 12.07
C LEU A 180 19.86 -17.02 11.15
N PRO A 181 18.55 -16.90 11.39
CA PRO A 181 17.49 -17.29 10.46
C PRO A 181 17.36 -16.26 9.31
N ASN A 182 18.45 -16.05 8.56
CA ASN A 182 18.61 -14.92 7.65
C ASN A 182 17.59 -14.88 6.51
N LEU A 183 17.07 -16.06 6.04
CA LEU A 183 16.04 -16.10 5.01
C LEU A 183 14.79 -15.27 5.39
N LEU A 184 14.37 -15.36 6.65
CA LEU A 184 13.23 -14.58 7.15
C LEU A 184 13.64 -13.17 7.55
N LEU A 185 14.82 -12.99 8.16
CA LEU A 185 15.26 -11.68 8.67
C LEU A 185 15.42 -10.64 7.56
N ASN A 186 16.11 -10.99 6.49
CA ASN A 186 16.39 -10.07 5.39
C ASN A 186 15.54 -10.33 4.14
N GLY A 187 14.88 -11.48 4.09
CA GLY A 187 14.15 -11.89 2.90
C GLY A 187 15.05 -12.08 1.69
N SER A 188 14.47 -12.23 0.52
CA SER A 188 15.17 -12.30 -0.76
C SER A 188 14.22 -12.03 -1.91
N SER A 189 14.67 -11.32 -2.95
CA SER A 189 13.92 -11.14 -4.19
C SER A 189 14.77 -11.58 -5.39
N GLY A 190 14.17 -12.26 -6.37
CA GLY A 190 14.89 -12.71 -7.56
C GLY A 190 13.99 -13.29 -8.62
N ILE A 191 14.40 -13.14 -9.88
CA ILE A 191 13.67 -13.64 -11.04
C ILE A 191 14.51 -14.76 -11.69
N ALA A 192 13.96 -15.97 -11.70
CA ALA A 192 14.53 -17.13 -12.38
C ALA A 192 13.72 -17.45 -13.65
N VAL A 193 14.10 -18.49 -14.37
CA VAL A 193 13.36 -18.94 -15.55
C VAL A 193 12.07 -19.64 -15.10
N GLY A 194 10.92 -19.10 -15.49
CA GLY A 194 9.61 -19.66 -15.17
C GLY A 194 9.13 -19.48 -13.74
N MET A 195 9.93 -18.88 -12.85
CA MET A 195 9.56 -18.66 -11.44
C MET A 195 10.27 -17.43 -10.86
N ALA A 196 9.71 -16.89 -9.78
CA ALA A 196 10.33 -15.78 -9.05
C ALA A 196 10.22 -16.02 -7.54
N THR A 197 11.16 -15.46 -6.78
CA THR A 197 11.11 -15.39 -5.32
C THR A 197 10.96 -13.94 -4.88
N ASN A 198 10.14 -13.72 -3.86
CA ASN A 198 9.98 -12.41 -3.22
C ASN A 198 9.58 -12.60 -1.75
N ILE A 199 10.58 -12.87 -0.92
CA ILE A 199 10.41 -13.17 0.50
C ILE A 199 10.54 -11.87 1.28
N PRO A 200 9.53 -11.45 2.06
CA PRO A 200 9.61 -10.21 2.84
C PRO A 200 10.51 -10.40 4.08
N PRO A 201 11.14 -9.33 4.56
CA PRO A 201 11.91 -9.34 5.80
C PRO A 201 11.02 -9.36 7.04
N HIS A 202 11.58 -9.84 8.19
CA HIS A 202 10.87 -9.97 9.47
C HIS A 202 11.73 -9.49 10.63
N ASN A 203 11.09 -9.22 11.77
CA ASN A 203 11.75 -8.81 13.01
C ASN A 203 12.46 -9.99 13.69
N LEU A 204 13.73 -9.78 14.12
CA LEU A 204 14.55 -10.80 14.75
C LEU A 204 13.92 -11.36 16.03
N GLY A 205 13.44 -10.49 16.91
CA GLY A 205 12.84 -10.91 18.18
C GLY A 205 11.60 -11.79 18.00
N GLU A 206 10.74 -11.44 17.02
CA GLU A 206 9.54 -12.21 16.70
C GLU A 206 9.91 -13.58 16.12
N VAL A 207 10.87 -13.65 15.21
CA VAL A 207 11.32 -14.92 14.59
C VAL A 207 11.99 -15.81 15.63
N CYS A 208 12.89 -15.30 16.48
CA CYS A 208 13.53 -16.07 17.54
C CYS A 208 12.50 -16.64 18.53
N THR A 209 11.50 -15.84 18.92
CA THR A 209 10.45 -16.29 19.83
C THR A 209 9.59 -17.40 19.21
N ALA A 210 9.27 -17.29 17.93
CA ALA A 210 8.51 -18.31 17.21
C ALA A 210 9.30 -19.64 17.08
N ILE A 211 10.62 -19.57 16.82
CA ILE A 211 11.48 -20.76 16.77
C ILE A 211 11.54 -21.41 18.16
N ASN A 212 11.71 -20.61 19.22
CA ASN A 212 11.73 -21.13 20.59
C ASN A 212 10.40 -21.82 20.95
N TYR A 213 9.26 -21.28 20.54
CA TYR A 213 7.96 -21.90 20.72
C TYR A 213 7.87 -23.25 19.97
N LEU A 214 8.34 -23.31 18.73
CA LEU A 214 8.36 -24.54 17.94
C LEU A 214 9.22 -25.63 18.60
N ILE A 215 10.42 -25.27 19.07
CA ILE A 215 11.33 -26.20 19.77
C ILE A 215 10.68 -26.68 21.07
N ALA A 216 10.10 -25.79 21.88
CA ALA A 216 9.45 -26.17 23.14
C ALA A 216 8.29 -27.17 22.91
N ARG A 217 7.53 -26.97 21.84
CA ARG A 217 6.47 -27.91 21.47
C ARG A 217 7.01 -29.26 21.04
N TRP A 218 8.10 -29.30 20.28
CA TRP A 218 8.77 -30.55 19.90
C TRP A 218 9.30 -31.28 21.13
N GLU A 219 9.96 -30.59 22.05
CA GLU A 219 10.42 -31.17 23.33
C GLU A 219 9.27 -31.80 24.14
N GLN A 220 8.12 -31.14 24.15
CA GLN A 220 6.92 -31.61 24.80
C GLN A 220 6.40 -32.92 24.16
N ILE A 221 6.30 -32.96 22.82
CA ILE A 221 5.84 -34.14 22.06
C ILE A 221 6.79 -35.32 22.29
N VAL A 222 8.11 -35.06 22.24
CA VAL A 222 9.10 -36.10 22.52
C VAL A 222 8.95 -36.67 23.91
N GLU A 223 8.71 -35.79 24.93
CA GLU A 223 8.47 -36.25 26.29
C GLU A 223 7.17 -37.03 26.44
N GLU A 224 6.07 -36.60 25.84
CA GLU A 224 4.79 -37.30 25.79
C GLU A 224 4.95 -38.73 25.19
N ARG A 225 5.70 -38.81 24.06
CA ARG A 225 5.99 -40.10 23.40
C ARG A 225 6.90 -41.01 24.24
N ARG A 226 7.90 -40.42 24.92
CA ARG A 226 8.79 -41.14 25.82
C ARG A 226 8.01 -41.78 26.99
N VAL A 227 7.16 -40.99 27.63
CA VAL A 227 6.32 -41.46 28.74
C VAL A 227 5.38 -42.60 28.28
N ALA A 228 4.78 -42.44 27.09
CA ALA A 228 3.93 -43.47 26.50
C ALA A 228 4.71 -44.79 26.19
N ALA A 229 5.92 -44.68 25.66
CA ALA A 229 6.80 -45.80 25.37
C ALA A 229 7.18 -46.56 26.67
N VAL A 230 7.59 -45.82 27.71
CA VAL A 230 7.88 -46.42 29.03
C VAL A 230 6.68 -47.13 29.61
N GLN A 231 5.47 -46.55 29.53
CA GLN A 231 4.24 -47.18 30.05
C GLN A 231 3.84 -48.44 29.28
N SER A 232 4.09 -48.47 27.96
CA SER A 232 3.78 -49.63 27.09
C SER A 232 4.89 -50.69 27.06
N GLY A 233 6.06 -50.40 27.68
CA GLY A 233 7.23 -51.30 27.62
C GLY A 233 7.94 -51.29 26.24
N ALA A 234 7.67 -50.31 25.41
CA ALA A 234 8.34 -50.16 24.12
C ALA A 234 9.77 -49.63 24.31
N PRO A 235 10.72 -50.02 23.44
CA PRO A 235 12.08 -49.51 23.52
C PRO A 235 12.11 -48.00 23.23
N TRP A 236 12.89 -47.27 24.04
CA TRP A 236 13.15 -45.85 23.86
C TRP A 236 14.65 -45.62 23.96
N ASP A 237 15.27 -45.27 22.84
CA ASP A 237 16.70 -44.96 22.75
C ASP A 237 16.93 -43.65 21.95
N ARG A 238 18.19 -43.30 21.77
CA ARG A 238 18.60 -42.13 21.02
C ARG A 238 18.11 -42.16 19.58
N GLU A 239 18.11 -43.31 18.92
CA GLU A 239 17.76 -43.44 17.50
C GLU A 239 16.25 -43.21 17.33
N VAL A 240 15.43 -43.73 18.21
CA VAL A 240 13.97 -43.49 18.25
C VAL A 240 13.68 -42.00 18.46
N GLU A 241 14.43 -41.34 19.38
CA GLU A 241 14.26 -39.92 19.62
C GLU A 241 14.69 -39.07 18.42
N LEU A 242 15.81 -39.37 17.78
CA LEU A 242 16.27 -38.72 16.56
C LEU A 242 15.28 -38.91 15.41
N GLN A 243 14.78 -40.12 15.22
CA GLN A 243 13.78 -40.39 14.20
C GLN A 243 12.51 -39.57 14.43
N LEU A 244 12.02 -39.50 15.66
CA LEU A 244 10.86 -38.68 15.99
C LEU A 244 11.10 -37.18 15.74
N LEU A 245 12.27 -36.65 16.10
CA LEU A 245 12.63 -35.24 15.82
C LEU A 245 12.71 -34.98 14.32
N ASN A 246 13.27 -35.88 13.54
CA ASN A 246 13.29 -35.80 12.08
C ASN A 246 11.86 -35.84 11.52
N ASP A 247 11.00 -36.73 12.01
CA ASP A 247 9.62 -36.80 11.58
C ASP A 247 8.88 -35.47 11.89
N LEU A 248 9.06 -34.90 13.08
CA LEU A 248 8.50 -33.59 13.45
C LEU A 248 9.05 -32.47 12.57
N ALA A 249 10.32 -32.51 12.19
CA ALA A 249 10.93 -31.54 11.30
C ALA A 249 10.36 -31.57 9.86
N TYR A 250 9.77 -32.70 9.43
CA TYR A 250 9.23 -32.85 8.08
C TYR A 250 7.70 -33.01 8.06
N SER A 251 7.04 -33.30 9.20
CA SER A 251 5.60 -33.50 9.25
C SER A 251 4.83 -32.24 9.62
N ALA A 252 3.56 -32.21 9.26
CA ALA A 252 2.59 -31.22 9.74
C ALA A 252 1.92 -31.61 11.07
N GLU A 253 2.25 -32.81 11.61
CA GLU A 253 1.51 -33.45 12.71
C GLU A 253 1.93 -32.98 14.11
N ASP A 254 2.78 -31.99 14.24
CA ASP A 254 3.17 -31.41 15.53
C ASP A 254 2.04 -30.59 16.20
N GLY A 255 0.89 -30.46 15.54
CA GLY A 255 -0.29 -29.75 16.04
C GLY A 255 -0.16 -28.24 16.05
N ILE A 256 0.96 -27.68 15.56
CA ILE A 256 1.15 -26.22 15.47
C ILE A 256 0.50 -25.69 14.20
N THR A 257 -0.39 -24.73 14.35
CA THR A 257 -1.08 -24.03 13.28
C THR A 257 -0.37 -22.73 12.87
N VAL A 258 -0.79 -22.14 11.76
CA VAL A 258 -0.31 -20.80 11.34
C VAL A 258 -0.76 -19.74 12.35
N ASP A 259 -1.95 -19.89 12.93
CA ASP A 259 -2.48 -18.95 13.92
C ASP A 259 -1.65 -18.95 15.21
N ASP A 260 -1.10 -20.10 15.62
CA ASP A 260 -0.18 -20.16 16.75
C ASP A 260 1.10 -19.37 16.49
N LEU A 261 1.65 -19.48 15.28
CA LEU A 261 2.86 -18.74 14.89
C LEU A 261 2.60 -17.22 14.73
N LEU A 262 1.39 -16.83 14.31
CA LEU A 262 0.97 -15.42 14.21
C LEU A 262 0.89 -14.70 15.56
N GLN A 263 0.83 -15.42 16.68
CA GLN A 263 0.93 -14.82 18.01
C GLN A 263 2.32 -14.19 18.23
N PHE A 264 3.35 -14.74 17.62
CA PHE A 264 4.74 -14.32 17.75
C PHE A 264 5.18 -13.49 16.54
N ILE A 265 5.03 -14.01 15.31
CA ILE A 265 5.39 -13.30 14.06
C ILE A 265 4.12 -12.64 13.51
N LYS A 266 3.95 -11.36 13.84
CA LYS A 266 2.72 -10.62 13.46
C LYS A 266 2.59 -10.38 11.96
N GLY A 267 3.70 -10.31 11.25
CA GLY A 267 3.79 -10.05 9.82
C GLY A 267 5.19 -9.61 9.38
N PRO A 268 5.39 -9.27 8.11
CA PRO A 268 6.62 -8.68 7.62
C PRO A 268 7.03 -7.41 8.39
N ASP A 269 8.33 -7.14 8.45
CA ASP A 269 8.91 -5.95 9.07
C ASP A 269 9.90 -5.32 8.10
N PHE A 270 9.43 -4.33 7.34
CA PHE A 270 10.20 -3.69 6.28
C PHE A 270 11.21 -2.68 6.83
N PRO A 271 12.41 -2.56 6.24
CA PRO A 271 13.44 -1.62 6.69
C PRO A 271 12.99 -0.16 6.63
N THR A 272 12.14 0.21 5.67
CA THR A 272 11.59 1.55 5.49
C THR A 272 10.35 1.84 6.35
N GLY A 273 9.95 0.92 7.25
CA GLY A 273 8.74 1.06 8.06
C GLY A 273 7.46 0.90 7.25
N GLY A 274 6.58 1.89 7.33
CA GLY A 274 5.31 1.91 6.63
C GLY A 274 4.19 1.16 7.35
N LEU A 275 3.02 1.17 6.72
CA LEU A 275 1.78 0.60 7.23
C LEU A 275 1.37 -0.58 6.36
N VAL A 276 1.12 -1.74 6.95
CA VAL A 276 0.52 -2.91 6.27
C VAL A 276 -0.98 -2.94 6.56
N LEU A 277 -1.79 -3.01 5.50
CA LEU A 277 -3.24 -3.00 5.57
C LEU A 277 -3.81 -4.42 5.51
N GLY A 278 -4.57 -4.77 6.54
CA GLY A 278 -5.23 -6.07 6.65
C GLY A 278 -4.30 -7.24 6.98
N ARG A 279 -4.87 -8.33 7.47
CA ARG A 279 -4.13 -9.54 7.88
C ARG A 279 -4.27 -10.70 6.89
N GLU A 280 -5.24 -10.63 5.98
CA GLU A 280 -5.54 -11.75 5.06
C GLU A 280 -4.35 -12.11 4.17
N GLY A 281 -3.66 -11.09 3.59
CA GLY A 281 -2.47 -11.30 2.76
C GLY A 281 -1.31 -11.94 3.52
N ILE A 282 -1.14 -11.60 4.81
CA ILE A 282 -0.13 -12.18 5.71
C ILE A 282 -0.49 -13.64 6.02
N LEU A 283 -1.75 -13.91 6.34
CA LEU A 283 -2.24 -15.25 6.67
C LEU A 283 -2.07 -16.20 5.47
N ASN A 284 -2.45 -15.76 4.28
CA ASN A 284 -2.26 -16.49 3.03
C ASN A 284 -0.77 -16.76 2.75
N LEU A 285 0.12 -15.76 2.96
CA LEU A 285 1.55 -15.92 2.80
C LEU A 285 2.10 -17.01 3.72
N TYR A 286 1.76 -16.97 5.00
CA TYR A 286 2.32 -17.88 5.99
C TYR A 286 1.76 -19.29 5.88
N ALA A 287 0.51 -19.45 5.42
CA ALA A 287 -0.11 -20.74 5.19
C ALA A 287 0.39 -21.42 3.91
N THR A 288 0.46 -20.67 2.81
CA THR A 288 0.66 -21.23 1.46
C THR A 288 2.01 -20.88 0.82
N GLY A 289 2.74 -19.94 1.39
CA GLY A 289 3.96 -19.37 0.80
C GLY A 289 3.70 -18.28 -0.25
N LYS A 290 2.43 -17.91 -0.52
CA LYS A 290 2.06 -16.82 -1.42
C LYS A 290 1.06 -15.89 -0.74
N GLY A 291 1.29 -14.57 -0.89
CA GLY A 291 0.38 -13.57 -0.32
C GLY A 291 0.50 -12.22 -1.00
N ARG A 292 -0.59 -11.45 -0.96
CA ARG A 292 -0.64 -10.07 -1.45
C ARG A 292 -0.69 -9.14 -0.24
N ILE A 293 0.41 -8.44 0.04
CA ILE A 293 0.54 -7.53 1.19
C ILE A 293 0.42 -6.10 0.67
N VAL A 294 -0.61 -5.39 1.12
CA VAL A 294 -0.80 -3.98 0.76
C VAL A 294 -0.04 -3.13 1.75
N MET A 295 0.90 -2.35 1.25
CA MET A 295 1.71 -1.40 2.02
C MET A 295 1.27 0.02 1.71
N ARG A 296 1.26 0.87 2.72
CA ARG A 296 0.92 2.29 2.63
C ARG A 296 1.97 3.13 3.35
N ALA A 297 2.25 4.31 2.83
CA ALA A 297 3.08 5.32 3.47
C ALA A 297 2.50 5.77 4.81
N VAL A 298 3.34 6.14 5.75
CA VAL A 298 2.92 6.85 6.97
C VAL A 298 2.87 8.34 6.66
N SER A 299 1.70 8.94 6.84
CA SER A 299 1.47 10.35 6.55
C SER A 299 0.65 11.01 7.66
N GLN A 300 0.94 12.27 7.95
CA GLN A 300 0.24 13.11 8.91
C GLN A 300 -0.30 14.35 8.22
N VAL A 301 -1.55 14.71 8.53
CA VAL A 301 -2.18 15.94 8.04
C VAL A 301 -2.04 17.01 9.10
N GLU A 302 -1.43 18.13 8.75
CA GLU A 302 -1.16 19.26 9.64
C GLU A 302 -1.85 20.52 9.12
N GLU A 303 -2.45 21.31 10.03
CA GLU A 303 -3.05 22.59 9.69
C GLU A 303 -1.97 23.70 9.70
N MET A 304 -1.95 24.49 8.62
CA MET A 304 -1.06 25.64 8.44
C MET A 304 -1.80 26.95 8.76
N LYS A 305 -1.04 28.01 9.01
CA LYS A 305 -1.59 29.38 9.15
C LYS A 305 -2.45 29.76 7.95
N GLY A 306 -3.65 30.28 8.21
CA GLY A 306 -4.59 30.72 7.16
C GLY A 306 -5.54 29.65 6.63
N GLY A 307 -5.77 28.55 7.37
CA GLY A 307 -6.73 27.51 7.02
C GLY A 307 -6.30 26.67 5.78
N ARG A 308 -5.01 26.56 5.54
CA ARG A 308 -4.41 25.61 4.58
C ARG A 308 -3.95 24.39 5.33
N TYR A 309 -3.79 23.27 4.62
CA TYR A 309 -3.28 22.02 5.14
C TYR A 309 -2.01 21.61 4.41
N ARG A 310 -1.16 20.84 5.10
CA ARG A 310 -0.06 20.10 4.49
C ARG A 310 -0.13 18.63 4.90
N ILE A 311 0.32 17.77 4.02
CA ILE A 311 0.50 16.35 4.27
C ILE A 311 1.99 16.13 4.41
N ASN A 312 2.44 15.66 5.58
CA ASN A 312 3.81 15.27 5.83
C ASN A 312 3.92 13.75 5.74
N VAL A 313 4.73 13.23 4.81
CA VAL A 313 4.98 11.80 4.63
C VAL A 313 6.34 11.48 5.26
N THR A 314 6.34 10.65 6.30
CA THR A 314 7.53 10.29 7.08
C THR A 314 8.10 8.92 6.73
N GLU A 315 7.30 8.02 6.16
CA GLU A 315 7.72 6.67 5.74
C GLU A 315 7.05 6.32 4.40
N ILE A 316 7.80 5.69 3.50
CA ILE A 316 7.29 5.22 2.21
C ILE A 316 7.29 3.70 2.13
N PRO A 317 6.46 3.07 1.29
CA PRO A 317 6.43 1.64 1.12
C PRO A 317 7.79 1.08 0.68
N TYR A 318 8.10 -0.12 1.13
CA TYR A 318 9.35 -0.81 0.80
C TYR A 318 9.54 -0.96 -0.72
N GLN A 319 10.77 -0.77 -1.20
CA GLN A 319 11.18 -0.80 -2.62
C GLN A 319 10.62 0.35 -3.47
N VAL A 320 10.05 1.38 -2.87
CA VAL A 320 9.66 2.61 -3.58
C VAL A 320 10.83 3.59 -3.60
N ASN A 321 11.13 4.13 -4.78
CA ASN A 321 12.11 5.20 -4.97
C ASN A 321 11.44 6.55 -4.67
N LYS A 322 12.03 7.36 -3.76
CA LYS A 322 11.45 8.63 -3.30
C LYS A 322 11.41 9.66 -4.43
N THR A 323 12.48 9.82 -5.21
CA THR A 323 12.54 10.78 -6.32
C THR A 323 11.51 10.46 -7.39
N ALA A 324 11.41 9.19 -7.82
CA ALA A 324 10.40 8.75 -8.77
C ALA A 324 8.96 8.94 -8.26
N LEU A 325 8.74 8.80 -6.96
CA LEU A 325 7.46 9.10 -6.32
C LEU A 325 7.12 10.59 -6.41
N ILE A 326 8.09 11.48 -6.10
CA ILE A 326 7.93 12.94 -6.18
C ILE A 326 7.63 13.37 -7.61
N GLU A 327 8.40 12.87 -8.58
CA GLU A 327 8.18 13.14 -10.01
C GLU A 327 6.79 12.70 -10.45
N ARG A 328 6.34 11.51 -10.01
CA ARG A 328 5.01 10.99 -10.34
C ARG A 328 3.88 11.85 -9.76
N ILE A 329 4.03 12.35 -8.54
CA ILE A 329 3.06 13.29 -7.95
C ILE A 329 3.02 14.59 -8.78
N ALA A 330 4.18 15.14 -9.12
CA ALA A 330 4.28 16.36 -9.92
C ALA A 330 3.65 16.21 -11.33
N GLU A 331 3.83 15.05 -11.98
CA GLU A 331 3.16 14.73 -13.25
C GLU A 331 1.64 14.74 -13.11
N LEU A 332 1.09 14.04 -12.09
CA LEU A 332 -0.35 13.95 -11.86
C LEU A 332 -1.00 15.30 -11.54
N VAL A 333 -0.26 16.20 -10.89
CA VAL A 333 -0.70 17.59 -10.64
C VAL A 333 -0.69 18.39 -11.96
N ARG A 334 0.33 18.23 -12.80
CA ARG A 334 0.43 18.90 -14.10
C ARG A 334 -0.65 18.43 -15.07
N ASP A 335 -0.96 17.14 -15.05
CA ASP A 335 -2.00 16.51 -15.86
C ASP A 335 -3.42 16.75 -15.32
N GLU A 336 -3.57 17.59 -14.28
CA GLU A 336 -4.85 17.89 -13.59
C GLU A 336 -5.60 16.65 -13.09
N ARG A 337 -4.91 15.54 -12.88
CA ARG A 337 -5.49 14.31 -12.30
C ARG A 337 -5.62 14.36 -10.77
N ILE A 338 -4.75 15.11 -10.12
CA ILE A 338 -4.83 15.44 -8.70
C ILE A 338 -4.90 16.96 -8.61
N ASP A 339 -6.07 17.49 -8.33
CA ASP A 339 -6.25 18.89 -7.97
C ASP A 339 -6.16 19.06 -6.44
N GLY A 340 -5.74 20.22 -6.01
CA GLY A 340 -5.65 20.51 -4.58
C GLY A 340 -4.23 20.56 -4.01
N ILE A 341 -3.20 20.20 -4.74
CA ILE A 341 -1.79 20.36 -4.36
C ILE A 341 -1.27 21.70 -4.85
N SER A 342 -0.65 22.49 -3.97
CA SER A 342 -0.04 23.79 -4.30
C SER A 342 1.47 23.74 -4.43
N ASP A 343 2.15 22.92 -3.61
CA ASP A 343 3.60 22.80 -3.58
C ASP A 343 4.03 21.42 -3.10
N LEU A 344 5.24 21.00 -3.49
CA LEU A 344 5.82 19.71 -3.17
C LEU A 344 7.30 19.94 -2.83
N ARG A 345 7.69 19.60 -1.58
CA ARG A 345 9.05 19.77 -1.10
C ARG A 345 9.57 18.52 -0.39
N ASP A 346 10.84 18.25 -0.62
CA ASP A 346 11.58 17.23 0.15
C ASP A 346 12.40 17.94 1.24
N GLU A 347 12.01 17.73 2.49
CA GLU A 347 12.67 18.26 3.68
C GLU A 347 13.40 17.15 4.48
N SER A 348 13.69 16.02 3.81
CA SER A 348 14.40 14.91 4.43
C SER A 348 15.82 15.30 4.84
N ASP A 349 16.21 14.90 6.05
CA ASP A 349 17.52 15.16 6.60
C ASP A 349 18.12 13.89 7.25
N ARG A 350 19.24 14.03 7.97
CA ARG A 350 19.89 12.95 8.72
C ARG A 350 19.04 12.36 9.87
N HIS A 351 17.96 13.02 10.26
CA HIS A 351 17.07 12.59 11.34
C HIS A 351 15.88 11.78 10.83
N GLY A 352 15.60 11.84 9.53
CA GLY A 352 14.54 11.07 8.91
C GLY A 352 14.02 11.64 7.60
N MET A 353 13.11 10.90 6.99
CA MET A 353 12.43 11.30 5.77
C MET A 353 11.27 12.23 6.10
N SER A 354 11.12 13.31 5.32
CA SER A 354 10.03 14.28 5.42
C SER A 354 9.67 14.82 4.02
N LEU A 355 8.65 14.22 3.39
CA LEU A 355 8.10 14.71 2.12
C LEU A 355 6.87 15.56 2.43
N ILE A 356 6.95 16.86 2.18
CA ILE A 356 5.90 17.84 2.44
C ILE A 356 5.08 18.08 1.17
N ILE A 357 3.76 17.88 1.27
CA ILE A 357 2.79 18.14 0.21
C ILE A 357 1.86 19.25 0.70
N GLU A 358 2.04 20.49 0.25
CA GLU A 358 1.18 21.61 0.61
C GLU A 358 -0.11 21.61 -0.23
N LEU A 359 -1.24 21.84 0.44
CA LEU A 359 -2.54 21.86 -0.21
C LEU A 359 -3.00 23.28 -0.56
N LYS A 360 -3.74 23.42 -1.66
CA LYS A 360 -4.44 24.66 -2.04
C LYS A 360 -5.47 25.02 -0.96
N ARG A 361 -5.77 26.30 -0.84
CA ARG A 361 -6.80 26.77 0.10
C ARG A 361 -8.16 26.18 -0.27
N GLY A 362 -8.81 25.49 0.70
CA GLY A 362 -10.11 24.85 0.50
C GLY A 362 -10.05 23.43 -0.06
N ALA A 363 -8.87 22.90 -0.38
CA ALA A 363 -8.72 21.49 -0.71
C ALA A 363 -8.99 20.59 0.50
N GLN A 364 -9.67 19.48 0.28
CA GLN A 364 -9.97 18.49 1.33
C GLN A 364 -8.79 17.51 1.46
N PRO A 365 -8.06 17.47 2.60
CA PRO A 365 -6.86 16.63 2.76
C PRO A 365 -7.14 15.15 2.55
N ARG A 366 -8.29 14.65 3.01
CA ARG A 366 -8.66 13.23 2.87
C ARG A 366 -8.84 12.83 1.41
N THR A 367 -9.49 13.66 0.60
CA THR A 367 -9.69 13.39 -0.83
C THR A 367 -8.35 13.37 -1.58
N VAL A 368 -7.47 14.35 -1.32
CA VAL A 368 -6.13 14.40 -1.94
C VAL A 368 -5.31 13.19 -1.52
N LEU A 369 -5.36 12.79 -0.24
CA LEU A 369 -4.64 11.63 0.26
C LEU A 369 -5.14 10.33 -0.39
N ASN A 370 -6.46 10.17 -0.57
CA ASN A 370 -7.05 9.03 -1.28
C ASN A 370 -6.62 8.98 -2.75
N GLN A 371 -6.57 10.14 -3.43
CA GLN A 371 -6.07 10.23 -4.80
C GLN A 371 -4.58 9.86 -4.88
N LEU A 372 -3.76 10.33 -3.95
CA LEU A 372 -2.36 9.98 -3.84
C LEU A 372 -2.17 8.46 -3.63
N HIS A 373 -2.94 7.83 -2.74
CA HIS A 373 -2.90 6.39 -2.53
C HIS A 373 -3.33 5.59 -3.78
N LYS A 374 -4.27 6.12 -4.57
CA LYS A 374 -4.78 5.45 -5.78
C LYS A 374 -3.83 5.55 -6.98
N TYR A 375 -3.22 6.72 -7.19
CA TYR A 375 -2.50 7.02 -8.44
C TYR A 375 -0.97 7.02 -8.29
N THR A 376 -0.46 6.89 -7.07
CA THR A 376 0.99 6.91 -6.79
C THR A 376 1.44 5.71 -5.95
N PRO A 377 2.75 5.41 -5.92
CA PRO A 377 3.31 4.37 -5.06
C PRO A 377 3.25 4.66 -3.54
N LEU A 378 2.59 5.74 -3.06
CA LEU A 378 2.29 5.94 -1.62
C LEU A 378 1.44 4.80 -1.05
N GLN A 379 0.73 4.07 -1.90
CA GLN A 379 0.20 2.75 -1.60
C GLN A 379 0.66 1.79 -2.68
N SER A 380 1.32 0.71 -2.29
CA SER A 380 1.80 -0.33 -3.20
C SER A 380 1.48 -1.72 -2.68
N THR A 381 1.57 -2.71 -3.56
CA THR A 381 1.33 -4.10 -3.20
C THR A 381 2.61 -4.90 -3.32
N PHE A 382 3.04 -5.50 -2.22
CA PHE A 382 4.12 -6.48 -2.19
C PHE A 382 3.56 -7.87 -2.49
N GLY A 383 3.84 -8.38 -3.69
CA GLY A 383 3.47 -9.75 -4.09
C GLY A 383 4.45 -10.74 -3.48
N ALA A 384 4.19 -11.20 -2.26
CA ALA A 384 5.08 -12.09 -1.55
C ALA A 384 5.02 -13.52 -2.11
N GLN A 385 6.19 -14.14 -2.29
CA GLN A 385 6.36 -15.52 -2.73
C GLN A 385 7.59 -16.13 -2.05
N MET A 386 7.37 -17.05 -1.11
CA MET A 386 8.41 -17.71 -0.32
C MET A 386 8.99 -18.92 -1.07
N LEU A 387 9.66 -18.66 -2.19
CA LEU A 387 10.30 -19.69 -3.01
C LEU A 387 11.80 -19.72 -2.68
N ALA A 388 12.32 -20.88 -2.25
CA ALA A 388 13.73 -21.08 -1.92
C ALA A 388 14.20 -22.47 -2.33
N LEU A 389 15.52 -22.68 -2.35
CA LEU A 389 16.11 -23.97 -2.62
C LEU A 389 16.13 -24.82 -1.33
N VAL A 390 15.58 -26.01 -1.43
CA VAL A 390 15.66 -27.06 -0.39
C VAL A 390 16.30 -28.27 -1.08
N ASP A 391 17.49 -28.67 -0.61
CA ASP A 391 18.29 -29.77 -1.21
C ASP A 391 18.47 -29.59 -2.73
N GLY A 392 18.78 -28.36 -3.15
CA GLY A 392 18.99 -28.03 -4.56
C GLY A 392 17.72 -27.94 -5.41
N GLN A 393 16.53 -28.13 -4.85
CA GLN A 393 15.25 -28.06 -5.57
C GLN A 393 14.46 -26.80 -5.18
N PRO A 394 13.89 -26.06 -6.12
CA PRO A 394 13.05 -24.92 -5.82
C PRO A 394 11.72 -25.39 -5.20
N ARG A 395 11.42 -24.91 -4.01
CA ARG A 395 10.18 -25.22 -3.28
C ARG A 395 9.53 -23.96 -2.74
N LEU A 396 8.21 -23.92 -2.84
CA LEU A 396 7.39 -22.91 -2.18
C LEU A 396 7.20 -23.31 -0.73
N LEU A 397 7.59 -22.44 0.21
CA LEU A 397 7.65 -22.75 1.64
C LEU A 397 6.54 -21.97 2.39
N SER A 398 5.87 -22.64 3.32
CA SER A 398 5.09 -21.97 4.37
C SER A 398 6.02 -21.42 5.45
N LEU A 399 5.52 -20.48 6.28
CA LEU A 399 6.29 -19.96 7.42
C LEU A 399 6.79 -21.10 8.32
N LYS A 400 5.90 -22.00 8.71
CA LYS A 400 6.25 -23.17 9.55
C LYS A 400 7.39 -23.98 8.93
N ARG A 401 7.28 -24.30 7.64
CA ARG A 401 8.31 -25.08 6.96
C ARG A 401 9.66 -24.38 6.92
N THR A 402 9.67 -23.08 6.75
CA THR A 402 10.91 -22.28 6.78
C THR A 402 11.59 -22.34 8.15
N LEU A 403 10.82 -22.22 9.24
CA LEU A 403 11.34 -22.34 10.61
C LEU A 403 11.87 -23.77 10.88
N GLN A 404 11.17 -24.82 10.43
CA GLN A 404 11.61 -26.21 10.56
C GLN A 404 12.96 -26.45 9.86
N ILE A 405 13.13 -25.96 8.61
CA ILE A 405 14.38 -26.09 7.86
C ILE A 405 15.53 -25.42 8.61
N TYR A 406 15.30 -24.23 9.18
CA TYR A 406 16.32 -23.55 9.97
C TYR A 406 16.72 -24.38 11.21
N ILE A 407 15.78 -24.92 11.99
CA ILE A 407 16.07 -25.75 13.16
C ILE A 407 16.87 -26.98 12.76
N THR A 408 16.47 -27.68 11.69
CA THR A 408 17.17 -28.85 11.17
C THR A 408 18.59 -28.52 10.77
N HIS A 409 18.81 -27.44 10.03
CA HIS A 409 20.14 -26.98 9.63
C HIS A 409 21.01 -26.66 10.85
N ARG A 410 20.47 -25.93 11.84
CA ARG A 410 21.21 -25.62 13.08
C ARG A 410 21.56 -26.88 13.88
N HIS A 411 20.65 -27.84 13.96
CA HIS A 411 20.93 -29.12 14.61
C HIS A 411 22.08 -29.86 13.93
N GLU A 412 22.10 -29.91 12.60
CA GLU A 412 23.20 -30.51 11.82
C GLU A 412 24.53 -29.80 12.06
N VAL A 413 24.55 -28.45 12.00
CA VAL A 413 25.75 -27.64 12.24
C VAL A 413 26.31 -27.87 13.63
N ILE A 414 25.46 -27.89 14.67
CA ILE A 414 25.88 -28.14 16.06
C ILE A 414 26.42 -29.56 16.21
N THR A 415 25.77 -30.55 15.61
CA THR A 415 26.23 -31.96 15.63
C THR A 415 27.63 -32.07 15.02
N ARG A 416 27.83 -31.52 13.82
CA ARG A 416 29.13 -31.56 13.12
C ARG A 416 30.21 -30.80 13.88
N ARG A 417 29.90 -29.62 14.41
CA ARG A 417 30.79 -28.85 15.27
C ARG A 417 31.23 -29.67 16.49
N SER A 418 30.24 -30.24 17.21
CA SER A 418 30.51 -31.01 18.43
C SER A 418 31.35 -32.26 18.13
N GLN A 419 31.12 -32.94 17.00
CA GLN A 419 31.93 -34.06 16.57
C GLN A 419 33.38 -33.64 16.25
N PHE A 420 33.55 -32.53 15.51
CA PHE A 420 34.89 -31.99 15.22
C PHE A 420 35.65 -31.62 16.48
N GLU A 421 34.97 -30.94 17.44
CA GLU A 421 35.58 -30.58 18.71
C GLU A 421 35.90 -31.83 19.57
N LEU A 422 35.06 -32.84 19.55
CA LEU A 422 35.31 -34.12 20.23
C LEU A 422 36.52 -34.84 19.67
N ASP A 423 36.61 -34.95 18.33
CA ASP A 423 37.74 -35.59 17.68
C ASP A 423 39.06 -34.86 17.95
N LYS A 424 39.02 -33.54 17.96
CA LYS A 424 40.15 -32.68 18.33
C LYS A 424 40.51 -32.83 19.82
N ALA A 425 39.54 -32.91 20.70
CA ALA A 425 39.75 -33.11 22.14
C ALA A 425 40.32 -34.51 22.42
N ARG A 426 39.79 -35.55 21.77
CA ARG A 426 40.33 -36.93 21.86
C ARG A 426 41.77 -37.03 21.37
N ALA A 427 42.10 -36.40 20.22
CA ALA A 427 43.45 -36.35 19.71
C ALA A 427 44.39 -35.62 20.71
N ARG A 428 43.94 -34.56 21.34
CA ARG A 428 44.72 -33.84 22.37
C ARG A 428 44.88 -34.67 23.65
N ALA A 429 43.79 -35.31 24.13
CA ALA A 429 43.84 -36.21 25.28
C ALA A 429 44.82 -37.35 25.07
N HIS A 430 44.83 -37.97 23.89
CA HIS A 430 45.77 -39.03 23.52
C HIS A 430 47.23 -38.59 23.61
N ILE A 431 47.54 -37.37 23.14
CA ILE A 431 48.91 -36.82 23.27
C ILE A 431 49.27 -36.56 24.75
N LEU A 432 48.35 -35.97 25.54
CA LEU A 432 48.55 -35.66 26.96
C LEU A 432 48.74 -36.94 27.78
N GLU A 433 48.02 -38.01 27.45
CA GLU A 433 48.17 -39.33 28.06
C GLU A 433 49.57 -39.90 27.86
N GLY A 434 50.11 -39.80 26.64
CA GLY A 434 51.50 -40.17 26.34
C GLY A 434 52.48 -39.34 27.15
N LEU A 435 52.31 -38.03 27.25
CA LEU A 435 53.15 -37.14 28.07
C LEU A 435 53.07 -37.50 29.58
N ARG A 436 51.91 -37.87 30.11
CA ARG A 436 51.76 -38.36 31.50
C ARG A 436 52.52 -39.62 31.74
N ILE A 437 52.47 -40.61 30.81
CA ILE A 437 53.25 -41.84 30.90
C ILE A 437 54.72 -41.53 30.90
N ALA A 438 55.20 -40.64 30.04
CA ALA A 438 56.58 -40.22 29.97
C ALA A 438 57.07 -39.50 31.24
N LEU A 439 56.21 -38.62 31.81
CA LEU A 439 56.54 -37.89 33.08
C LEU A 439 56.52 -38.80 34.30
N ALA A 440 55.69 -39.84 34.33
CA ALA A 440 55.70 -40.88 35.38
C ALA A 440 56.96 -41.76 35.32
N ASN A 441 57.53 -41.93 34.12
CA ASN A 441 58.72 -42.76 33.89
C ASN A 441 59.90 -41.97 33.37
N LEU A 442 60.13 -40.76 33.88
CA LEU A 442 61.00 -39.74 33.28
C LEU A 442 62.41 -40.21 33.06
N ASP A 443 63.08 -40.83 34.06
CA ASP A 443 64.46 -41.31 33.96
C ASP A 443 64.61 -42.39 32.90
N ALA A 444 63.66 -43.30 32.84
CA ALA A 444 63.70 -44.42 31.86
C ALA A 444 63.47 -43.88 30.42
N VAL A 445 62.62 -42.85 30.24
CA VAL A 445 62.39 -42.19 28.93
C VAL A 445 63.65 -41.46 28.49
N ILE A 446 64.30 -40.66 29.38
CA ILE A 446 65.53 -39.94 29.06
C ILE A 446 66.65 -40.88 28.73
N GLN A 447 66.79 -42.02 29.46
CA GLN A 447 67.80 -43.03 29.18
C GLN A 447 67.59 -43.66 27.80
N THR A 448 66.35 -44.02 27.49
CA THR A 448 65.94 -44.61 26.17
C THR A 448 66.25 -43.65 25.02
N ILE A 449 66.02 -42.37 25.15
CA ILE A 449 66.35 -41.37 24.15
C ILE A 449 67.87 -41.22 23.95
N ARG A 450 68.64 -41.11 25.05
CA ARG A 450 70.12 -41.00 25.02
C ARG A 450 70.82 -42.20 24.42
N GLU A 451 70.32 -43.40 24.65
CA GLU A 451 70.92 -44.65 24.13
C GLU A 451 70.56 -44.91 22.65
N SER A 452 69.68 -44.11 22.07
CA SER A 452 69.20 -44.26 20.69
C SER A 452 70.12 -43.50 19.74
N PRO A 453 70.47 -44.09 18.55
CA PRO A 453 71.42 -43.50 17.61
C PRO A 453 70.79 -42.31 16.82
N ASN A 454 69.53 -42.29 16.69
CA ASN A 454 68.83 -41.21 15.98
C ASN A 454 67.35 -41.08 16.52
N ALA A 455 66.63 -40.01 16.16
CA ALA A 455 65.31 -39.77 16.63
C ALA A 455 64.26 -40.87 16.22
N GLU A 456 64.45 -41.47 15.06
CA GLU A 456 63.56 -42.54 14.56
C GLU A 456 63.70 -43.82 15.39
N ALA A 457 64.96 -44.23 15.68
CA ALA A 457 65.20 -45.33 16.59
C ALA A 457 64.72 -45.02 18.03
N ALA A 458 64.85 -43.80 18.50
CA ALA A 458 64.29 -43.41 19.79
C ALA A 458 62.80 -43.54 19.82
N ARG A 459 62.10 -43.09 18.77
CA ARG A 459 60.65 -43.20 18.59
C ARG A 459 60.20 -44.69 18.69
N THR A 460 60.86 -45.58 17.88
CA THR A 460 60.48 -47.02 17.86
C THR A 460 60.68 -47.61 19.26
N ARG A 461 61.81 -47.35 19.92
CA ARG A 461 62.14 -47.89 21.26
C ARG A 461 61.14 -47.38 22.35
N LEU A 462 60.75 -46.11 22.24
CA LEU A 462 59.72 -45.56 23.15
C LEU A 462 58.35 -46.23 22.94
N MET A 463 57.96 -46.50 21.72
CA MET A 463 56.72 -47.19 21.39
C MET A 463 56.74 -48.63 21.96
N ASP A 464 57.83 -49.39 21.74
CA ASP A 464 57.97 -50.78 22.21
C ASP A 464 58.02 -50.87 23.75
N ARG A 465 58.76 -49.99 24.38
CA ARG A 465 59.04 -50.07 25.84
C ARG A 465 57.89 -49.59 26.72
N PHE A 466 57.19 -48.54 26.25
CA PHE A 466 56.14 -47.89 27.04
C PHE A 466 54.73 -48.09 26.43
N HIS A 467 54.61 -48.89 25.38
CA HIS A 467 53.34 -49.13 24.64
C HIS A 467 52.68 -47.87 24.14
N LEU A 468 53.51 -46.94 23.63
CA LEU A 468 53.05 -45.65 23.12
C LEU A 468 52.73 -45.73 21.61
N SER A 469 51.75 -44.93 21.19
CA SER A 469 51.52 -44.70 19.77
C SER A 469 52.64 -43.87 19.13
N GLU A 470 52.74 -43.88 17.81
CA GLU A 470 53.71 -43.09 17.07
C GLU A 470 53.55 -41.60 17.35
N VAL A 471 52.31 -41.10 17.41
CA VAL A 471 51.99 -39.69 17.69
C VAL A 471 52.42 -39.32 19.12
N GLN A 472 52.20 -40.20 20.10
CA GLN A 472 52.61 -40.00 21.50
C GLN A 472 54.14 -40.01 21.62
N ALA A 473 54.83 -40.96 21.00
CA ALA A 473 56.27 -41.04 21.00
C ALA A 473 56.93 -39.79 20.34
N GLN A 474 56.37 -39.31 19.23
CA GLN A 474 56.84 -38.07 18.56
C GLN A 474 56.63 -36.87 19.48
N ALA A 475 55.46 -36.73 20.10
CA ALA A 475 55.17 -35.62 21.03
C ALA A 475 56.12 -35.61 22.26
N ILE A 476 56.60 -36.78 22.72
CA ILE A 476 57.60 -36.91 23.78
C ILE A 476 58.96 -36.41 23.28
N LEU A 477 59.36 -36.76 22.06
CA LEU A 477 60.63 -36.35 21.46
C LEU A 477 60.66 -34.81 21.22
N ASP A 478 59.53 -34.22 20.85
CA ASP A 478 59.37 -32.79 20.59
C ASP A 478 59.22 -31.97 21.88
N MET A 479 59.16 -32.65 23.05
CA MET A 479 58.91 -31.99 24.34
C MET A 479 60.12 -31.17 24.76
N GLN A 480 59.92 -29.87 25.03
CA GLN A 480 60.95 -28.99 25.53
C GLN A 480 61.35 -29.33 26.97
N LEU A 481 62.64 -29.30 27.28
CA LEU A 481 63.17 -29.63 28.61
C LEU A 481 62.58 -28.80 29.75
N ARG A 482 62.16 -27.58 29.48
CA ARG A 482 61.48 -26.72 30.50
C ARG A 482 60.18 -27.33 31.01
N ARG A 483 59.50 -28.18 30.25
CA ARG A 483 58.23 -28.83 30.62
C ARG A 483 58.43 -29.95 31.66
N LEU A 484 59.62 -30.30 31.98
CA LEU A 484 59.99 -31.28 33.03
C LEU A 484 59.90 -30.70 34.43
N ALA A 485 59.81 -29.38 34.60
CA ALA A 485 59.66 -28.72 35.92
C ALA A 485 58.34 -29.10 36.60
N ALA A 486 58.39 -29.18 37.95
CA ALA A 486 57.23 -29.62 38.72
C ALA A 486 55.92 -28.83 38.45
N LEU A 487 56.03 -27.50 38.28
CA LEU A 487 54.90 -26.64 37.90
C LEU A 487 54.32 -26.93 36.50
N GLU A 488 55.17 -27.27 35.56
CA GLU A 488 54.71 -27.62 34.20
C GLU A 488 54.10 -29.03 34.14
N ARG A 489 54.52 -29.95 34.97
CA ARG A 489 53.87 -31.25 35.16
C ARG A 489 52.45 -31.11 35.70
N GLN A 490 52.21 -30.22 36.66
CA GLN A 490 50.86 -29.97 37.15
C GLN A 490 49.97 -29.37 36.07
N LYS A 491 50.48 -28.45 35.25
CA LYS A 491 49.74 -27.91 34.10
C LYS A 491 49.32 -28.93 33.08
N ILE A 492 50.19 -29.95 32.82
CA ILE A 492 49.80 -31.03 31.90
C ILE A 492 48.67 -31.90 32.51
N GLU A 493 48.73 -32.16 33.82
CA GLU A 493 47.66 -32.91 34.51
C GLU A 493 46.35 -32.10 34.54
N ASP A 494 46.40 -30.81 34.86
CA ASP A 494 45.24 -29.92 34.85
C ASP A 494 44.63 -29.80 33.44
N GLU A 495 45.48 -29.68 32.37
CA GLU A 495 45.02 -29.68 30.98
C GLU A 495 44.36 -31.02 30.62
N TYR A 496 44.91 -32.15 31.02
CA TYR A 496 44.33 -33.46 30.78
C TYR A 496 42.96 -33.60 31.41
N GLN A 497 42.82 -33.20 32.65
CA GLN A 497 41.51 -33.22 33.35
C GLN A 497 40.50 -32.33 32.67
N ALA A 498 40.88 -31.11 32.26
CA ALA A 498 40.00 -30.18 31.53
C ALA A 498 39.58 -30.76 30.18
N VAL A 499 40.49 -31.38 29.42
CA VAL A 499 40.18 -31.99 28.12
C VAL A 499 39.25 -33.22 28.32
N MET A 500 39.46 -34.06 29.35
CA MET A 500 38.58 -35.19 29.66
C MET A 500 37.19 -34.74 30.06
N ALA A 501 37.06 -33.62 30.83
CA ALA A 501 35.76 -33.03 31.14
C ALA A 501 35.07 -32.51 29.88
N THR A 502 35.81 -31.92 28.94
CA THR A 502 35.30 -31.47 27.63
C THR A 502 34.83 -32.64 26.79
N ILE A 503 35.59 -33.75 26.73
CA ILE A 503 35.21 -34.99 26.03
C ILE A 503 33.87 -35.51 26.59
N ALA A 504 33.73 -35.66 27.93
CA ALA A 504 32.55 -36.16 28.55
C ALA A 504 31.31 -35.25 28.26
N LEU A 505 31.49 -33.93 28.25
CA LEU A 505 30.42 -32.98 27.92
C LEU A 505 29.99 -33.11 26.46
N LEU A 506 30.93 -33.22 25.52
CA LEU A 506 30.65 -33.35 24.10
C LEU A 506 30.02 -34.71 23.76
N GLU A 507 30.47 -35.79 24.40
CA GLU A 507 29.85 -37.15 24.27
C GLU A 507 28.40 -37.13 24.80
N ASP A 508 28.18 -36.53 25.97
CA ASP A 508 26.85 -36.37 26.52
C ASP A 508 25.93 -35.50 25.62
N LEU A 509 26.47 -34.43 25.05
CA LEU A 509 25.74 -33.58 24.09
C LEU A 509 25.36 -34.35 22.84
N LEU A 510 26.30 -35.09 22.24
CA LEU A 510 26.07 -35.91 21.04
C LEU A 510 25.16 -37.12 21.33
N ALA A 511 25.08 -37.59 22.58
CA ALA A 511 24.19 -38.65 22.99
C ALA A 511 22.74 -38.20 23.22
N ASN A 512 22.55 -36.87 23.43
CA ASN A 512 21.24 -36.34 23.82
C ASN A 512 20.75 -35.24 22.83
N PRO A 513 19.91 -35.57 21.84
CA PRO A 513 19.40 -34.64 20.86
C PRO A 513 18.68 -33.41 21.45
N ARG A 514 17.98 -33.58 22.57
CA ARG A 514 17.31 -32.48 23.28
C ARG A 514 18.28 -31.41 23.79
N LYS A 515 19.49 -31.80 24.22
CA LYS A 515 20.49 -30.83 24.66
C LYS A 515 20.96 -29.96 23.48
N MET A 516 20.98 -30.51 22.27
CA MET A 516 21.28 -29.74 21.06
C MET A 516 20.20 -28.71 20.74
N LEU A 517 18.90 -29.07 20.91
CA LEU A 517 17.79 -28.09 20.81
C LEU A 517 17.91 -27.01 21.87
N GLY A 518 18.36 -27.31 23.08
CA GLY A 518 18.66 -26.35 24.14
C GLY A 518 19.72 -25.34 23.70
N LEU A 519 20.82 -25.79 23.07
CA LEU A 519 21.85 -24.90 22.54
C LEU A 519 21.31 -23.98 21.43
N ILE A 520 20.38 -24.44 20.61
CA ILE A 520 19.73 -23.56 19.62
C ILE A 520 18.95 -22.45 20.33
N LYS A 521 18.22 -22.75 21.41
CA LYS A 521 17.49 -21.76 22.21
C LYS A 521 18.44 -20.75 22.84
N ASP A 522 19.58 -21.20 23.37
CA ASP A 522 20.61 -20.33 23.95
C ASP A 522 21.22 -19.40 22.88
N ASP A 523 21.54 -19.94 21.70
CA ASP A 523 22.00 -19.16 20.55
C ASP A 523 21.00 -18.07 20.17
N LEU A 524 19.69 -18.41 20.08
CA LEU A 524 18.63 -17.48 19.75
C LEU A 524 18.44 -16.39 20.83
N ALA A 525 18.54 -16.75 22.10
CA ALA A 525 18.47 -15.80 23.22
C ALA A 525 19.62 -14.78 23.14
N MET A 526 20.85 -15.25 22.88
CA MET A 526 22.03 -14.39 22.71
C MET A 526 21.87 -13.46 21.49
N LEU A 527 21.33 -13.96 20.36
CA LEU A 527 21.08 -13.14 19.17
C LEU A 527 20.03 -12.05 19.46
N GLN A 528 18.96 -12.40 20.18
CA GLN A 528 17.90 -11.47 20.56
C GLN A 528 18.43 -10.39 21.52
N GLU A 529 19.28 -10.73 22.47
CA GLU A 529 19.90 -9.78 23.39
C GLU A 529 20.85 -8.83 22.65
N LYS A 530 21.66 -9.34 21.72
CA LYS A 530 22.73 -8.58 21.06
C LYS A 530 22.23 -7.72 19.87
N PHE A 531 21.24 -8.19 19.12
CA PHE A 531 20.79 -7.58 17.86
C PHE A 531 19.27 -7.32 17.79
N GLY A 532 18.53 -7.64 18.86
CA GLY A 532 17.09 -7.42 18.90
C GLY A 532 16.75 -5.92 18.88
N ASP A 533 15.79 -5.57 18.04
CA ASP A 533 15.27 -4.20 17.92
C ASP A 533 13.74 -4.21 17.82
N GLN A 534 13.17 -3.02 17.89
CA GLN A 534 11.71 -2.85 17.76
C GLN A 534 11.26 -3.01 16.31
N ARG A 535 10.02 -3.49 16.14
CA ARG A 535 9.34 -3.54 14.85
C ARG A 535 9.22 -2.12 14.27
N ARG A 536 9.56 -1.97 12.99
CA ARG A 536 9.44 -0.71 12.25
C ARG A 536 8.07 -0.59 11.56
N THR A 537 7.61 -1.65 10.91
CA THR A 537 6.35 -1.67 10.16
C THR A 537 5.15 -1.83 11.09
N GLN A 538 4.14 -0.97 10.92
CA GLN A 538 2.86 -1.06 11.63
C GLN A 538 1.88 -1.95 10.85
N ILE A 539 1.04 -2.72 11.55
CA ILE A 539 0.03 -3.59 10.93
C ILE A 539 -1.34 -3.18 11.45
N THR A 540 -2.22 -2.76 10.53
CA THR A 540 -3.60 -2.39 10.89
C THR A 540 -4.57 -3.52 10.62
N ALA A 541 -5.67 -3.54 11.41
CA ALA A 541 -6.77 -4.46 11.17
C ALA A 541 -7.64 -4.06 9.97
N ASP A 542 -7.55 -2.77 9.57
CA ASP A 542 -8.32 -2.23 8.46
C ASP A 542 -7.93 -2.94 7.17
N GLN A 543 -8.91 -3.52 6.50
CA GLN A 543 -8.69 -4.06 5.16
C GLN A 543 -8.38 -2.91 4.21
N ALA A 544 -7.56 -3.18 3.20
CA ALA A 544 -7.39 -2.26 2.09
C ALA A 544 -8.71 -2.25 1.30
N GLU A 545 -9.65 -1.39 1.70
CA GLU A 545 -10.85 -1.12 0.88
C GLU A 545 -10.37 -0.64 -0.50
N GLU A 546 -10.91 -1.22 -1.55
CA GLU A 546 -10.72 -0.66 -2.89
C GLU A 546 -11.34 0.74 -2.86
N LEU A 547 -10.50 1.77 -2.96
CA LEU A 547 -10.95 3.16 -3.01
C LEU A 547 -11.97 3.30 -4.15
N SER A 548 -13.22 3.55 -3.78
CA SER A 548 -14.31 3.81 -4.71
C SER A 548 -14.09 5.12 -5.46
N LEU A 549 -14.78 5.33 -6.56
CA LEU A 549 -14.75 6.64 -7.24
C LEU A 549 -15.27 7.76 -6.32
N GLU A 550 -16.16 7.43 -5.39
CA GLU A 550 -16.72 8.36 -4.42
C GLU A 550 -15.67 8.90 -3.46
N ASP A 551 -14.71 8.08 -3.03
CA ASP A 551 -13.62 8.47 -2.13
C ASP A 551 -12.61 9.42 -2.76
N LEU A 552 -12.62 9.54 -4.10
CA LEU A 552 -11.70 10.37 -4.88
C LEU A 552 -12.28 11.72 -5.29
N VAL A 553 -13.59 11.93 -5.09
CA VAL A 553 -14.31 13.13 -5.52
C VAL A 553 -14.57 14.03 -4.32
N ALA A 554 -14.21 15.32 -4.45
CA ALA A 554 -14.56 16.31 -3.43
C ALA A 554 -16.07 16.56 -3.41
N ASP A 555 -16.65 16.64 -2.20
CA ASP A 555 -18.08 16.99 -2.05
C ASP A 555 -18.26 18.50 -2.16
N GLU A 556 -18.63 18.98 -3.36
CA GLU A 556 -18.83 20.39 -3.67
C GLU A 556 -20.25 20.66 -4.14
N GLU A 557 -20.70 21.89 -3.96
CA GLU A 557 -21.98 22.36 -4.46
C GLU A 557 -21.90 22.69 -5.96
N VAL A 558 -22.74 22.04 -6.75
CA VAL A 558 -22.75 22.13 -8.21
C VAL A 558 -24.14 22.41 -8.76
N LEU A 559 -24.19 23.02 -9.92
CA LEU A 559 -25.40 23.24 -10.71
C LEU A 559 -25.45 22.26 -11.89
N ILE A 560 -26.55 21.55 -12.01
CA ILE A 560 -26.83 20.70 -13.16
C ILE A 560 -27.78 21.43 -14.09
N ALA A 561 -27.41 21.55 -15.37
CA ALA A 561 -28.25 22.13 -16.41
C ALA A 561 -28.62 21.08 -17.45
N LEU A 562 -29.90 20.99 -17.81
CA LEU A 562 -30.48 20.06 -18.77
C LEU A 562 -31.26 20.84 -19.84
N THR A 563 -31.00 20.54 -21.13
CA THR A 563 -31.76 21.14 -22.25
C THR A 563 -32.91 20.23 -22.70
N GLN A 564 -33.87 20.81 -23.43
CA GLN A 564 -35.02 20.10 -23.98
C GLN A 564 -34.65 18.95 -24.94
N ARG A 565 -33.51 19.07 -25.63
CA ARG A 565 -32.95 18.03 -26.49
C ARG A 565 -32.09 17.00 -25.72
N GLY A 566 -32.02 17.13 -24.36
CA GLY A 566 -31.33 16.17 -23.52
C GLY A 566 -29.81 16.36 -23.45
N TYR A 567 -29.28 17.59 -23.61
CA TYR A 567 -27.89 17.88 -23.25
C TYR A 567 -27.79 18.21 -21.77
N ILE A 568 -26.81 17.62 -21.09
CA ILE A 568 -26.59 17.80 -19.65
C ILE A 568 -25.16 18.22 -19.38
N LYS A 569 -24.97 19.04 -18.36
CA LYS A 569 -23.66 19.40 -17.83
C LYS A 569 -23.72 19.72 -16.35
N ARG A 570 -22.57 19.62 -15.69
CA ARG A 570 -22.33 20.05 -14.32
C ARG A 570 -21.42 21.29 -14.34
N VAL A 571 -21.75 22.28 -13.52
CA VAL A 571 -20.97 23.52 -13.39
C VAL A 571 -20.82 23.81 -11.90
N ALA A 572 -19.63 24.19 -11.45
CA ALA A 572 -19.40 24.64 -10.08
C ALA A 572 -20.33 25.85 -9.75
N SER A 573 -20.99 25.82 -8.61
CA SER A 573 -21.94 26.87 -8.20
C SER A 573 -21.32 28.29 -8.22
N LYS A 574 -20.03 28.40 -7.94
CA LYS A 574 -19.25 29.67 -7.93
C LYS A 574 -19.09 30.32 -9.33
N ALA A 575 -19.35 29.60 -10.42
CA ALA A 575 -19.23 30.13 -11.79
C ALA A 575 -20.31 31.17 -12.15
N TYR A 576 -21.40 31.23 -11.39
CA TYR A 576 -22.50 32.21 -11.59
C TYR A 576 -22.42 33.31 -10.53
N ARG A 577 -22.10 34.55 -10.95
CA ARG A 577 -22.07 35.73 -10.05
C ARG A 577 -23.50 36.27 -9.81
N ALA A 578 -23.80 36.66 -8.60
CA ALA A 578 -25.09 37.31 -8.25
C ALA A 578 -25.23 38.67 -8.95
N GLN A 579 -26.42 38.98 -9.50
CA GLN A 579 -26.78 40.24 -10.17
C GLN A 579 -28.02 40.88 -9.59
N LYS A 580 -28.21 42.20 -9.74
CA LYS A 580 -29.43 42.89 -9.31
C LYS A 580 -30.59 42.61 -10.28
N ARG A 581 -31.85 42.70 -9.76
CA ARG A 581 -33.08 42.55 -10.57
C ARG A 581 -33.07 43.47 -11.81
N GLY A 582 -33.63 42.98 -12.94
CA GLY A 582 -33.71 43.71 -14.20
C GLY A 582 -32.42 43.75 -15.01
N GLY A 583 -31.40 43.00 -14.60
CA GLY A 583 -30.17 42.79 -15.40
C GLY A 583 -30.45 41.96 -16.68
N ARG A 584 -29.55 42.05 -17.68
CA ARG A 584 -29.66 41.21 -18.91
C ARG A 584 -29.24 39.76 -18.70
N GLY A 585 -28.61 39.43 -17.56
CA GLY A 585 -28.07 38.08 -17.31
C GLY A 585 -26.77 37.85 -18.05
N VAL A 586 -26.28 36.61 -17.98
CA VAL A 586 -25.08 36.14 -18.67
C VAL A 586 -25.36 34.81 -19.39
N THR A 587 -24.62 34.52 -20.47
CA THR A 587 -24.81 33.27 -21.21
C THR A 587 -24.54 32.09 -20.27
N GLY A 588 -25.56 31.29 -19.97
CA GLY A 588 -25.49 30.10 -19.08
C GLY A 588 -25.14 28.82 -19.81
N MET A 589 -25.45 28.73 -21.10
CA MET A 589 -25.15 27.57 -21.94
C MET A 589 -25.28 27.97 -23.42
N GLN A 590 -24.35 27.49 -24.28
CA GLN A 590 -24.53 27.57 -25.71
C GLN A 590 -25.47 26.48 -26.17
N THR A 591 -26.56 26.85 -26.78
CA THR A 591 -27.53 25.93 -27.38
C THR A 591 -27.43 25.98 -28.90
N ARG A 592 -27.86 24.92 -29.61
CA ARG A 592 -28.07 24.98 -31.07
C ARG A 592 -29.33 25.78 -31.35
N GLU A 593 -29.46 26.27 -32.58
CA GLU A 593 -30.77 26.79 -33.08
C GLU A 593 -31.85 25.79 -32.74
N GLU A 594 -32.94 26.23 -32.09
CA GLU A 594 -34.09 25.43 -31.61
C GLU A 594 -33.90 24.49 -30.39
N ASP A 595 -32.75 24.58 -29.62
CA ASP A 595 -32.64 23.88 -28.33
C ASP A 595 -32.76 24.89 -27.17
N VAL A 596 -33.42 24.51 -26.09
CA VAL A 596 -33.77 25.40 -24.96
C VAL A 596 -33.35 24.74 -23.63
N VAL A 597 -32.78 25.51 -22.70
CA VAL A 597 -32.55 25.03 -21.36
C VAL A 597 -33.88 24.83 -20.65
N GLU A 598 -34.18 23.59 -20.27
CA GLU A 598 -35.45 23.20 -19.64
C GLU A 598 -35.36 23.17 -18.12
N THR A 599 -34.31 22.63 -17.57
CA THR A 599 -34.17 22.45 -16.13
C THR A 599 -32.77 22.83 -15.66
N ILE A 600 -32.72 23.55 -14.52
CA ILE A 600 -31.51 23.74 -13.75
C ILE A 600 -31.80 23.49 -12.28
N PHE A 601 -30.91 22.79 -11.57
CA PHE A 601 -31.05 22.54 -10.14
C PHE A 601 -29.69 22.45 -9.46
N ALA A 602 -29.66 22.82 -8.17
CA ALA A 602 -28.47 22.70 -7.33
C ALA A 602 -28.41 21.28 -6.71
N THR A 603 -27.21 20.73 -6.60
CA THR A 603 -26.92 19.46 -5.94
C THR A 603 -25.49 19.46 -5.40
N ARG A 604 -25.09 18.40 -4.72
CA ARG A 604 -23.71 18.17 -4.34
C ARG A 604 -23.12 17.01 -5.17
N THR A 605 -21.81 17.03 -5.39
CA THR A 605 -21.12 16.05 -6.23
C THR A 605 -21.35 14.60 -5.82
N LEU A 606 -21.49 14.32 -4.52
CA LEU A 606 -21.73 12.97 -4.00
C LEU A 606 -23.20 12.57 -3.90
N HIS A 607 -24.15 13.48 -4.22
CA HIS A 607 -25.57 13.15 -4.18
C HIS A 607 -25.99 12.25 -5.35
N HIS A 608 -27.06 11.47 -5.11
CA HIS A 608 -27.79 10.75 -6.15
C HIS A 608 -28.70 11.68 -6.92
N ILE A 609 -28.76 11.55 -8.21
CA ILE A 609 -29.72 12.25 -9.07
C ILE A 609 -30.70 11.22 -9.64
N LEU A 610 -31.99 11.42 -9.35
CA LEU A 610 -33.07 10.64 -9.94
C LEU A 610 -33.68 11.47 -11.08
N PHE A 611 -33.57 11.01 -12.32
CA PHE A 611 -34.16 11.61 -13.50
C PHE A 611 -35.51 10.94 -13.79
N PHE A 612 -36.59 11.70 -13.83
CA PHE A 612 -37.92 11.21 -14.10
C PHE A 612 -38.36 11.60 -15.51
N SER A 613 -38.88 10.62 -16.27
CA SER A 613 -39.31 10.86 -17.64
C SER A 613 -40.77 11.19 -17.74
N ASP A 614 -41.16 11.78 -18.89
CA ASP A 614 -42.54 12.03 -19.31
C ASP A 614 -43.42 10.78 -19.34
N LYS A 615 -42.78 9.61 -19.55
CA LYS A 615 -43.39 8.27 -19.54
C LYS A 615 -43.54 7.65 -18.13
N GLY A 616 -43.17 8.37 -17.08
CA GLY A 616 -43.27 7.93 -15.68
C GLY A 616 -42.25 6.91 -15.24
N LYS A 617 -41.06 6.84 -15.91
CA LYS A 617 -39.92 6.06 -15.50
C LYS A 617 -38.96 6.93 -14.70
N VAL A 618 -38.08 6.29 -13.92
CA VAL A 618 -36.98 6.93 -13.20
C VAL A 618 -35.65 6.26 -13.54
N TYR A 619 -34.60 7.07 -13.70
CA TYR A 619 -33.23 6.70 -13.92
C TYR A 619 -32.36 7.27 -12.82
N HIS A 620 -31.27 6.61 -12.49
CA HIS A 620 -30.36 7.01 -11.41
C HIS A 620 -28.94 7.24 -11.96
N VAL A 621 -28.31 8.33 -11.53
CA VAL A 621 -26.94 8.70 -11.83
C VAL A 621 -26.35 9.39 -10.60
N ARG A 622 -25.05 9.23 -10.33
CA ARG A 622 -24.36 10.05 -9.33
C ARG A 622 -24.05 11.43 -9.91
N ALA A 623 -24.10 12.48 -9.09
CA ALA A 623 -23.88 13.85 -9.60
C ALA A 623 -22.44 14.02 -10.15
N TYR A 624 -21.43 13.33 -9.59
CA TYR A 624 -20.05 13.35 -10.10
C TYR A 624 -19.88 12.65 -11.47
N GLU A 625 -20.81 11.76 -11.85
CA GLU A 625 -20.78 11.10 -13.16
C GLU A 625 -21.21 12.06 -14.29
N VAL A 626 -21.93 13.14 -13.96
CA VAL A 626 -22.27 14.18 -14.93
C VAL A 626 -21.01 14.98 -15.25
N PRO A 627 -20.56 15.02 -16.52
CA PRO A 627 -19.32 15.72 -16.89
C PRO A 627 -19.34 17.20 -16.51
N GLU A 628 -18.22 17.65 -15.95
CA GLU A 628 -17.98 19.03 -15.65
C GLU A 628 -17.70 19.82 -16.94
N ALA A 629 -18.24 21.00 -17.04
CA ALA A 629 -18.07 21.84 -18.20
C ALA A 629 -18.16 23.33 -17.83
N ASP A 630 -17.48 24.15 -18.60
CA ASP A 630 -17.57 25.60 -18.46
C ASP A 630 -19.01 26.11 -18.57
N ARG A 631 -19.26 27.29 -17.95
CA ARG A 631 -20.57 27.95 -17.97
C ARG A 631 -21.16 28.07 -19.37
N ALA A 632 -20.37 28.44 -20.36
CA ALA A 632 -20.83 28.64 -21.76
C ALA A 632 -20.86 27.34 -22.58
N ALA A 633 -20.21 26.27 -22.12
CA ALA A 633 -20.15 25.02 -22.88
C ALA A 633 -21.51 24.32 -23.02
N ARG A 634 -21.69 23.53 -24.08
CA ARG A 634 -22.93 22.85 -24.42
C ARG A 634 -23.25 21.65 -23.53
N GLY A 635 -22.24 20.97 -22.95
CA GLY A 635 -22.42 19.70 -22.25
C GLY A 635 -22.48 18.50 -23.17
N VAL A 636 -22.89 17.33 -22.61
CA VAL A 636 -22.94 16.03 -23.31
C VAL A 636 -24.40 15.56 -23.43
N PRO A 637 -24.73 14.70 -24.43
CA PRO A 637 -26.06 14.08 -24.51
C PRO A 637 -26.32 13.18 -23.29
N LEU A 638 -27.49 13.34 -22.67
CA LEU A 638 -27.90 12.55 -21.49
C LEU A 638 -28.01 11.03 -21.79
N VAL A 639 -28.27 10.69 -23.05
CA VAL A 639 -28.28 9.28 -23.52
C VAL A 639 -26.92 8.57 -23.37
N ASN A 640 -25.83 9.33 -23.18
CA ASN A 640 -24.52 8.76 -22.86
C ASN A 640 -24.39 8.35 -21.39
N LEU A 641 -25.26 8.85 -20.51
CA LEU A 641 -25.26 8.57 -19.08
C LEU A 641 -26.36 7.61 -18.67
N ILE A 642 -27.55 7.66 -19.32
CA ILE A 642 -28.71 6.83 -19.02
C ILE A 642 -29.35 6.25 -20.30
N ASN A 643 -29.91 5.07 -20.20
CA ASN A 643 -30.53 4.37 -21.35
C ASN A 643 -31.98 4.82 -21.57
N LEU A 644 -32.18 6.01 -22.16
CA LEU A 644 -33.49 6.52 -22.51
C LEU A 644 -34.10 5.73 -23.71
N ALA A 645 -35.40 5.45 -23.66
CA ALA A 645 -36.12 4.91 -24.75
C ALA A 645 -36.32 5.95 -25.88
N GLU A 646 -36.60 5.52 -27.09
CA GLU A 646 -36.89 6.41 -28.21
C GLU A 646 -38.12 7.30 -27.90
N ASN A 647 -38.01 8.59 -28.15
CA ASN A 647 -39.03 9.61 -27.85
C ASN A 647 -39.43 9.67 -26.35
N GLU A 648 -38.50 9.42 -25.43
CA GLU A 648 -38.66 9.62 -24.00
C GLU A 648 -37.87 10.86 -23.60
N LYS A 649 -38.48 11.76 -22.80
CA LYS A 649 -37.87 13.02 -22.33
C LYS A 649 -37.85 13.07 -20.80
N ILE A 650 -36.83 13.68 -20.23
CA ILE A 650 -36.77 13.93 -18.79
C ILE A 650 -37.54 15.19 -18.49
N THR A 651 -38.51 15.10 -17.58
CA THR A 651 -39.38 16.19 -17.17
C THR A 651 -39.13 16.67 -15.75
N ALA A 652 -38.48 15.87 -14.91
CA ALA A 652 -38.12 16.26 -13.55
C ALA A 652 -36.83 15.58 -13.12
N ALA A 653 -36.07 16.25 -12.25
CA ALA A 653 -34.88 15.73 -11.62
C ALA A 653 -34.94 15.98 -10.09
N LEU A 654 -34.49 14.98 -9.32
CA LEU A 654 -34.49 15.05 -7.87
C LEU A 654 -33.10 14.71 -7.34
N SER A 655 -32.50 15.63 -6.58
CA SER A 655 -31.26 15.37 -5.83
C SER A 655 -31.60 14.68 -4.50
N VAL A 656 -30.94 13.56 -4.21
CA VAL A 656 -31.16 12.76 -3.01
C VAL A 656 -29.82 12.50 -2.34
N ARG A 657 -29.70 12.85 -1.06
CA ARG A 657 -28.49 12.59 -0.28
C ARG A 657 -28.41 11.12 0.12
N GLU A 658 -29.48 10.58 0.70
CA GLU A 658 -29.58 9.21 1.20
C GLU A 658 -31.00 8.67 1.07
N PHE A 659 -31.17 7.38 0.81
CA PHE A 659 -32.48 6.72 0.72
C PHE A 659 -32.92 6.25 2.11
N THR A 660 -33.67 7.12 2.81
CA THR A 660 -34.13 6.83 4.17
C THR A 660 -35.61 6.35 4.20
N PRO A 661 -36.00 5.46 5.13
CA PRO A 661 -37.38 4.96 5.24
C PRO A 661 -38.43 6.05 5.57
N ASN A 662 -37.99 7.15 6.18
CA ASN A 662 -38.88 8.23 6.59
C ASN A 662 -38.99 9.35 5.54
N SER A 663 -38.43 9.20 4.37
CA SER A 663 -38.52 10.13 3.26
C SER A 663 -39.39 9.56 2.13
N PHE A 664 -40.08 10.44 1.42
CA PHE A 664 -41.01 10.07 0.35
C PHE A 664 -40.69 10.86 -0.92
N CYS A 665 -40.83 10.21 -2.04
CA CYS A 665 -40.86 10.82 -3.36
C CYS A 665 -42.32 11.19 -3.71
N THR A 666 -42.60 12.48 -3.72
CA THR A 666 -43.93 13.01 -4.02
C THR A 666 -43.97 13.55 -5.44
N MET A 667 -44.85 13.02 -6.28
CA MET A 667 -44.94 13.26 -7.73
C MET A 667 -46.26 13.90 -8.10
N CYS A 668 -46.23 14.81 -9.09
CA CYS A 668 -47.42 15.43 -9.65
C CYS A 668 -47.40 15.40 -11.18
N THR A 669 -48.53 15.04 -11.82
CA THR A 669 -48.66 15.04 -13.28
C THR A 669 -49.22 16.36 -13.79
N VAL A 670 -49.07 16.62 -15.10
CA VAL A 670 -49.54 17.83 -15.76
C VAL A 670 -51.09 17.96 -15.66
N HIS A 671 -51.83 16.84 -15.66
CA HIS A 671 -53.28 16.87 -15.45
C HIS A 671 -53.71 16.86 -13.97
N GLY A 672 -52.75 17.04 -13.04
CA GLY A 672 -53.08 17.28 -11.63
C GLY A 672 -53.32 16.02 -10.80
N ARG A 673 -52.79 14.88 -11.22
CA ARG A 673 -52.70 13.68 -10.36
C ARG A 673 -51.44 13.73 -9.49
N MET A 674 -51.53 13.21 -8.31
CA MET A 674 -50.41 13.18 -7.32
C MET A 674 -50.28 11.80 -6.71
N LYS A 675 -49.03 11.47 -6.40
CA LYS A 675 -48.66 10.18 -5.80
C LYS A 675 -47.51 10.39 -4.82
N ARG A 676 -47.45 9.57 -3.80
CA ARG A 676 -46.39 9.53 -2.82
C ARG A 676 -45.82 8.10 -2.70
N VAL A 677 -44.52 7.93 -2.85
CA VAL A 677 -43.80 6.66 -2.79
C VAL A 677 -42.67 6.77 -1.76
N ASN A 678 -42.38 5.70 -1.00
CA ASN A 678 -41.24 5.70 -0.09
C ASN A 678 -39.92 5.82 -0.89
N MET A 679 -38.99 6.64 -0.38
CA MET A 679 -37.72 6.90 -1.08
C MET A 679 -36.84 5.63 -1.27
N THR A 680 -36.92 4.69 -0.33
CA THR A 680 -36.16 3.40 -0.40
C THR A 680 -36.54 2.55 -1.60
N GLU A 681 -37.73 2.74 -2.19
CA GLU A 681 -38.18 2.08 -3.42
C GLU A 681 -37.32 2.46 -4.65
N PHE A 682 -36.50 3.52 -4.54
CA PHE A 682 -35.64 4.06 -5.59
C PHE A 682 -34.14 3.84 -5.34
N GLU A 683 -33.77 3.09 -4.32
CA GLU A 683 -32.36 2.77 -4.02
C GLU A 683 -31.72 1.92 -5.11
N ALA A 684 -32.41 0.91 -5.62
CA ALA A 684 -31.92 -0.02 -6.64
C ALA A 684 -32.58 0.25 -8.01
N VAL A 685 -32.20 1.35 -8.67
CA VAL A 685 -32.65 1.67 -10.04
C VAL A 685 -31.70 1.06 -11.04
N ARG A 686 -32.24 0.23 -11.96
CA ARG A 686 -31.47 -0.39 -13.05
C ARG A 686 -31.08 0.64 -14.12
N PRO A 687 -29.99 0.46 -14.88
CA PRO A 687 -29.60 1.38 -15.96
C PRO A 687 -30.67 1.60 -17.03
N SER A 688 -31.57 0.62 -17.24
CA SER A 688 -32.73 0.70 -18.18
C SER A 688 -33.92 1.49 -17.62
N GLY A 689 -33.79 2.04 -16.40
CA GLY A 689 -34.84 2.69 -15.65
C GLY A 689 -35.87 1.71 -15.07
N ILE A 690 -36.65 2.21 -14.13
CA ILE A 690 -37.78 1.52 -13.50
C ILE A 690 -39.01 2.41 -13.53
N ILE A 691 -40.23 1.81 -13.48
CA ILE A 691 -41.48 2.56 -13.43
C ILE A 691 -41.61 3.27 -12.08
N ALA A 692 -41.77 4.58 -12.10
CA ALA A 692 -42.03 5.42 -10.95
C ALA A 692 -43.53 5.71 -10.74
N ILE A 693 -44.27 5.91 -11.80
CA ILE A 693 -45.72 6.15 -11.80
C ILE A 693 -46.38 5.60 -13.09
N SER A 694 -47.53 4.97 -13.01
CA SER A 694 -48.35 4.64 -14.18
C SER A 694 -49.23 5.84 -14.57
N LEU A 695 -49.01 6.33 -15.80
CA LEU A 695 -49.71 7.51 -16.33
C LEU A 695 -50.98 7.13 -17.06
N GLU A 696 -52.01 7.99 -17.03
CA GLU A 696 -53.19 7.89 -17.90
C GLU A 696 -52.84 8.34 -19.32
N ARG A 697 -53.67 7.93 -20.28
CA ARG A 697 -53.41 8.25 -21.69
C ARG A 697 -53.44 9.76 -21.92
N GLY A 698 -52.31 10.30 -22.41
CA GLY A 698 -52.17 11.73 -22.70
C GLY A 698 -51.71 12.59 -21.49
N ASP A 699 -51.48 11.99 -20.30
CA ASP A 699 -50.89 12.68 -19.15
C ASP A 699 -49.40 12.48 -19.14
N MET A 700 -48.66 13.39 -18.48
CA MET A 700 -47.21 13.38 -18.33
C MET A 700 -46.84 13.66 -16.87
N LEU A 701 -45.75 13.06 -16.40
CA LEU A 701 -45.18 13.41 -15.11
C LEU A 701 -44.43 14.74 -15.22
N GLY A 702 -44.75 15.73 -14.37
CA GLY A 702 -44.13 17.04 -14.45
C GLY A 702 -43.25 17.40 -13.27
N TRP A 703 -43.63 17.13 -12.04
CA TRP A 703 -42.90 17.56 -10.84
C TRP A 703 -42.70 16.42 -9.86
N VAL A 704 -41.53 16.44 -9.24
CA VAL A 704 -41.12 15.44 -8.25
C VAL A 704 -40.36 16.14 -7.13
N HIS A 705 -40.71 15.89 -5.87
CA HIS A 705 -40.05 16.44 -4.68
C HIS A 705 -39.85 15.36 -3.61
N ALA A 706 -38.74 15.49 -2.86
CA ALA A 706 -38.56 14.75 -1.62
C ALA A 706 -39.40 15.38 -0.51
N THR A 707 -40.12 14.58 0.28
CA THR A 707 -40.96 15.00 1.40
C THR A 707 -40.80 14.10 2.62
N ASN A 708 -41.12 14.55 3.82
CA ASN A 708 -40.98 13.81 5.08
C ASN A 708 -42.28 13.15 5.59
N GLY A 709 -43.34 13.14 4.78
CA GLY A 709 -44.65 12.55 5.15
C GLY A 709 -45.62 13.46 5.91
N THR A 710 -45.16 14.57 6.44
CA THR A 710 -45.99 15.49 7.28
C THR A 710 -46.11 16.90 6.73
N GLN A 711 -45.50 17.20 5.61
CA GLN A 711 -45.40 18.53 5.01
C GLN A 711 -46.71 18.91 4.27
N ASP A 712 -46.91 20.20 4.06
CA ASP A 712 -47.89 20.71 3.14
C ASP A 712 -47.26 20.85 1.75
N VAL A 713 -48.03 20.60 0.71
CA VAL A 713 -47.64 20.82 -0.68
C VAL A 713 -48.54 21.91 -1.29
N ILE A 714 -47.96 22.66 -2.23
CA ILE A 714 -48.68 23.65 -3.00
C ILE A 714 -48.61 23.35 -4.50
N ILE A 715 -49.73 23.27 -5.18
CA ILE A 715 -49.83 23.05 -6.62
C ILE A 715 -50.32 24.33 -7.26
N VAL A 716 -49.64 24.79 -8.31
CA VAL A 716 -49.98 26.04 -9.02
C VAL A 716 -50.31 25.70 -10.46
N SER A 717 -51.48 26.17 -10.96
CA SER A 717 -51.87 26.00 -12.35
C SER A 717 -51.38 27.13 -13.26
N ALA A 718 -51.20 26.89 -14.53
CA ALA A 718 -50.76 27.86 -15.52
C ALA A 718 -51.65 29.09 -15.58
N ARG A 719 -52.96 28.92 -15.35
CA ARG A 719 -53.95 30.02 -15.30
C ARG A 719 -54.14 30.64 -13.88
N GLY A 720 -53.10 30.52 -13.03
CA GLY A 720 -52.98 31.29 -11.81
C GLY A 720 -53.84 30.79 -10.63
N ARG A 721 -54.14 29.53 -10.53
CA ARG A 721 -54.77 28.91 -9.37
C ARG A 721 -53.70 28.20 -8.54
N ALA A 722 -53.74 28.37 -7.22
CA ALA A 722 -52.86 27.68 -6.26
C ALA A 722 -53.67 26.90 -5.23
N LEU A 723 -53.34 25.65 -4.99
CA LEU A 723 -53.98 24.79 -4.00
C LEU A 723 -52.93 24.24 -3.03
N ARG A 724 -53.08 24.61 -1.74
CA ARG A 724 -52.28 24.11 -0.63
C ARG A 724 -53.04 23.03 0.14
N PHE A 725 -52.42 21.89 0.38
CA PHE A 725 -52.99 20.81 1.20
C PHE A 725 -51.87 19.96 1.83
N ARG A 726 -52.20 19.19 2.86
CA ARG A 726 -51.27 18.30 3.54
C ARG A 726 -50.97 17.07 2.67
N GLU A 727 -49.70 16.74 2.46
CA GLU A 727 -49.27 15.59 1.63
C GLU A 727 -49.86 14.26 2.10
N SER A 728 -50.15 14.10 3.44
CA SER A 728 -50.76 12.90 3.99
C SER A 728 -52.15 12.59 3.43
N LYS A 729 -52.81 13.57 2.78
CA LYS A 729 -54.07 13.36 2.04
C LYS A 729 -53.85 12.51 0.78
N ALA A 730 -52.64 12.41 0.24
CA ALA A 730 -52.24 11.43 -0.74
C ALA A 730 -51.61 10.25 0.01
N ARG A 731 -52.30 9.09 0.02
CA ARG A 731 -51.77 7.88 0.68
C ARG A 731 -50.46 7.44 0.03
N THR A 732 -49.55 6.81 0.80
CA THR A 732 -48.37 6.14 0.27
C THR A 732 -48.77 4.96 -0.61
N MET A 733 -48.14 4.83 -1.78
CA MET A 733 -48.46 3.83 -2.80
C MET A 733 -47.18 3.24 -3.37
N GLY A 734 -47.21 2.00 -3.87
CA GLY A 734 -46.11 1.38 -4.59
C GLY A 734 -45.82 2.05 -5.93
N ARG A 735 -44.61 1.84 -6.51
CA ARG A 735 -44.14 2.52 -7.74
C ARG A 735 -45.06 2.43 -8.93
N THR A 736 -45.77 1.33 -9.16
CA THR A 736 -46.62 1.10 -10.31
C THR A 736 -48.03 1.67 -10.19
N ALA A 737 -48.38 2.36 -9.11
CA ALA A 737 -49.68 3.00 -8.94
C ALA A 737 -49.84 4.30 -9.76
N GLY A 738 -51.04 4.66 -10.23
CA GLY A 738 -51.32 5.86 -11.01
C GLY A 738 -51.63 7.15 -10.20
N GLY A 739 -51.59 7.09 -8.84
CA GLY A 739 -51.86 8.26 -7.98
C GLY A 739 -53.36 8.60 -7.80
N VAL A 740 -53.61 9.78 -7.24
CA VAL A 740 -54.95 10.30 -6.94
C VAL A 740 -55.09 11.75 -7.41
N ASN A 741 -56.33 12.23 -7.71
CA ASN A 741 -56.54 13.62 -8.12
C ASN A 741 -56.15 14.58 -6.99
N ALA A 742 -55.23 15.51 -7.27
CA ALA A 742 -54.69 16.51 -6.34
C ALA A 742 -55.45 17.85 -6.44
N ILE A 743 -55.60 18.41 -7.65
CA ILE A 743 -56.26 19.67 -7.95
C ILE A 743 -57.35 19.46 -9.02
N ARG A 744 -58.46 20.26 -8.93
CA ARG A 744 -59.44 20.31 -9.97
C ARG A 744 -59.10 21.46 -10.93
N LEU A 745 -58.63 21.12 -12.13
CA LEU A 745 -58.30 22.05 -13.19
C LEU A 745 -59.57 22.50 -13.95
N ARG A 746 -59.55 23.68 -14.54
CA ARG A 746 -60.53 24.16 -15.50
C ARG A 746 -60.23 23.63 -16.90
N GLU A 747 -61.16 23.66 -17.78
CA GLU A 747 -60.95 23.27 -19.17
C GLU A 747 -59.82 24.11 -19.83
N GLY A 748 -58.85 23.42 -20.42
CA GLY A 748 -57.68 24.02 -21.03
C GLY A 748 -56.69 24.61 -20.03
N ASP A 749 -56.75 24.30 -18.72
CA ASP A 749 -55.73 24.62 -17.72
C ASP A 749 -54.90 23.38 -17.38
N TYR A 750 -53.65 23.60 -16.94
CA TYR A 750 -52.75 22.52 -16.56
C TYR A 750 -51.90 22.95 -15.33
N VAL A 751 -51.29 22.01 -14.66
CA VAL A 751 -50.36 22.30 -13.58
C VAL A 751 -49.09 22.94 -14.16
N ALA A 752 -48.68 24.08 -13.61
CA ALA A 752 -47.45 24.79 -13.97
C ALA A 752 -46.31 24.52 -12.98
N SER A 753 -46.67 24.21 -11.72
CA SER A 753 -45.67 23.87 -10.69
C SER A 753 -46.31 23.13 -9.52
N MET A 754 -45.53 22.31 -8.85
CA MET A 754 -45.77 21.76 -7.52
C MET A 754 -44.54 22.02 -6.66
N ASP A 755 -44.71 22.43 -5.41
CA ASP A 755 -43.63 22.60 -4.47
C ASP A 755 -44.03 22.24 -3.03
N VAL A 756 -43.05 22.06 -2.15
CA VAL A 756 -43.21 21.69 -0.75
C VAL A 756 -43.17 22.96 0.10
N ILE A 757 -44.11 23.09 1.05
CA ILE A 757 -44.17 24.24 1.94
C ILE A 757 -43.10 24.15 3.04
N VAL A 758 -42.29 25.19 3.13
CA VAL A 758 -41.31 25.40 4.20
C VAL A 758 -41.85 26.44 5.19
N PRO A 759 -41.72 26.26 6.51
CA PRO A 759 -42.14 27.27 7.50
C PRO A 759 -41.48 28.63 7.24
N ARG A 760 -42.24 29.73 7.31
CA ARG A 760 -41.84 31.12 7.00
C ARG A 760 -41.51 31.40 5.53
N GLY A 761 -41.62 30.43 4.63
CA GLY A 761 -41.41 30.62 3.21
C GLY A 761 -42.45 31.51 2.54
N GLU A 762 -42.12 32.01 1.36
CA GLU A 762 -42.99 32.78 0.47
C GLU A 762 -43.14 32.04 -0.86
N LEU A 763 -44.32 32.12 -1.51
CA LEU A 763 -44.51 31.58 -2.84
C LEU A 763 -44.02 32.59 -3.88
N LEU A 764 -42.93 32.33 -4.52
CA LEU A 764 -42.44 33.05 -5.71
C LEU A 764 -43.15 32.48 -6.94
N VAL A 765 -43.80 33.32 -7.72
CA VAL A 765 -44.47 32.97 -8.97
C VAL A 765 -43.84 33.77 -10.09
N VAL A 766 -43.51 33.13 -11.21
CA VAL A 766 -42.90 33.78 -12.37
C VAL A 766 -43.62 33.34 -13.64
N THR A 767 -43.85 34.32 -14.56
CA THR A 767 -44.58 34.11 -15.80
C THR A 767 -43.69 34.07 -17.02
N GLU A 768 -44.19 33.62 -18.14
CA GLU A 768 -43.48 33.43 -19.42
C GLU A 768 -42.80 34.73 -19.91
N LYS A 769 -43.42 35.92 -19.70
CA LYS A 769 -42.85 37.20 -20.12
C LYS A 769 -41.97 37.88 -19.06
N GLY A 770 -41.51 37.12 -18.04
CA GLY A 770 -40.57 37.59 -17.04
C GLY A 770 -41.16 38.43 -15.90
N TYR A 771 -42.46 38.44 -15.70
CA TYR A 771 -43.08 39.04 -14.53
C TYR A 771 -43.05 38.05 -13.35
N GLY A 772 -42.83 38.59 -12.15
CA GLY A 772 -42.80 37.74 -10.95
C GLY A 772 -43.10 38.51 -9.69
N LYS A 773 -43.47 37.78 -8.65
CA LYS A 773 -43.71 38.27 -7.29
C LYS A 773 -43.55 37.17 -6.28
N ARG A 774 -43.28 37.54 -5.03
CA ARG A 774 -43.35 36.65 -3.89
C ARG A 774 -44.58 36.97 -3.02
N THR A 775 -45.23 35.94 -2.50
CA THR A 775 -46.46 36.11 -1.68
C THR A 775 -46.33 35.24 -0.42
N PRO A 776 -46.50 35.78 0.79
CA PRO A 776 -46.43 35.01 2.03
C PRO A 776 -47.38 33.81 2.02
N LEU A 777 -46.91 32.64 2.41
CA LEU A 777 -47.68 31.37 2.37
C LEU A 777 -48.88 31.35 3.29
N ILE A 778 -48.96 32.26 4.31
CA ILE A 778 -50.11 32.44 5.17
C ILE A 778 -51.37 32.87 4.38
N GLN A 779 -51.18 33.53 3.22
CA GLN A 779 -52.30 33.89 2.35
C GLN A 779 -52.92 32.72 1.59
N TYR A 780 -52.28 31.51 1.63
CA TYR A 780 -52.83 30.31 0.99
C TYR A 780 -53.36 29.35 2.05
N PRO A 781 -54.73 29.33 2.23
CA PRO A 781 -55.34 28.45 3.23
C PRO A 781 -55.16 26.98 2.87
N VAL A 782 -54.94 26.15 3.89
CA VAL A 782 -54.87 24.69 3.74
C VAL A 782 -56.26 24.17 3.39
N LYS A 783 -56.41 23.46 2.28
CA LYS A 783 -57.68 22.90 1.79
C LYS A 783 -57.62 21.39 1.63
N GLY A 784 -58.76 20.78 1.31
CA GLY A 784 -58.77 19.40 0.84
C GLY A 784 -58.24 19.28 -0.58
N ARG A 785 -57.61 18.14 -0.94
CA ARG A 785 -57.24 17.82 -2.32
C ARG A 785 -58.49 17.76 -3.25
N ASN A 786 -58.29 17.82 -4.55
CA ASN A 786 -59.31 17.78 -5.59
C ASN A 786 -60.29 18.98 -5.52
N THR A 787 -59.80 20.16 -5.14
CA THR A 787 -60.53 21.45 -5.16
C THR A 787 -59.93 22.42 -6.16
N GLY A 788 -60.64 23.49 -6.58
CA GLY A 788 -60.13 24.48 -7.56
C GLY A 788 -59.11 25.49 -7.03
N GLY A 789 -58.62 25.36 -5.78
CA GLY A 789 -57.63 26.26 -5.20
C GLY A 789 -58.08 27.71 -5.03
N VAL A 790 -57.15 28.65 -4.84
CA VAL A 790 -57.34 30.09 -4.75
C VAL A 790 -56.55 30.81 -5.84
N ARG A 791 -56.95 32.05 -6.18
CA ARG A 791 -56.18 32.86 -7.18
C ARG A 791 -54.84 33.26 -6.63
N THR A 792 -53.75 33.15 -7.48
CA THR A 792 -52.35 33.50 -7.09
C THR A 792 -51.75 34.63 -7.92
N ILE A 793 -52.33 35.01 -9.07
CA ILE A 793 -51.88 36.14 -9.93
C ILE A 793 -53.09 36.85 -10.51
N ALA A 794 -52.94 38.12 -10.96
CA ALA A 794 -54.02 38.85 -11.65
C ALA A 794 -54.38 38.17 -12.99
N ASP A 795 -55.68 38.29 -13.38
CA ASP A 795 -56.21 37.65 -14.62
C ASP A 795 -55.90 38.52 -15.85
N ARG A 796 -54.58 38.71 -16.13
CA ARG A 796 -54.05 39.51 -17.25
C ARG A 796 -53.03 38.74 -18.07
N TYR A 797 -53.44 37.60 -18.63
CA TYR A 797 -52.55 36.66 -19.31
C TYR A 797 -51.92 37.21 -20.61
N GLU A 798 -52.60 38.17 -21.27
CA GLU A 798 -52.08 38.81 -22.48
C GLU A 798 -50.84 39.66 -22.20
N GLU A 799 -50.75 40.22 -21.00
CA GLU A 799 -49.63 41.06 -20.56
C GLU A 799 -48.47 40.24 -20.01
N THR A 800 -48.74 39.17 -19.25
CA THR A 800 -47.75 38.41 -18.49
C THR A 800 -47.37 37.05 -19.10
N GLY A 801 -48.22 36.51 -19.97
CA GLY A 801 -48.20 35.10 -20.33
C GLY A 801 -48.66 34.18 -19.17
N PRO A 802 -48.70 32.87 -19.38
CA PRO A 802 -49.02 31.87 -18.35
C PRO A 802 -47.92 31.81 -17.27
N ILE A 803 -48.23 31.25 -16.11
CA ILE A 803 -47.22 30.93 -15.08
C ILE A 803 -46.38 29.76 -15.62
N VAL A 804 -45.07 29.98 -15.63
CA VAL A 804 -44.08 28.97 -16.06
C VAL A 804 -43.51 28.21 -14.89
N ALA A 805 -43.21 28.94 -13.78
CA ALA A 805 -42.66 28.34 -12.57
C ALA A 805 -43.18 28.99 -11.30
N ALA A 806 -43.31 28.19 -10.25
CA ALA A 806 -43.60 28.68 -8.92
C ALA A 806 -42.76 27.87 -7.91
N ARG A 807 -42.08 28.54 -7.00
CA ARG A 807 -41.21 27.95 -5.97
C ARG A 807 -41.49 28.53 -4.60
N VAL A 808 -41.38 27.72 -3.58
CA VAL A 808 -41.36 28.17 -2.19
C VAL A 808 -39.94 28.59 -1.87
N VAL A 809 -39.73 29.86 -1.51
CA VAL A 809 -38.43 30.48 -1.28
C VAL A 809 -38.39 31.14 0.10
N MET A 810 -37.18 31.24 0.66
CA MET A 810 -36.90 32.04 1.86
C MET A 810 -36.39 33.42 1.41
N PRO A 811 -36.56 34.48 2.20
CA PRO A 811 -36.02 35.80 1.86
C PRO A 811 -34.52 35.81 1.59
N GLU A 812 -33.77 34.98 2.32
CA GLU A 812 -32.33 34.85 2.29
C GLU A 812 -31.81 34.05 1.08
N ASP A 813 -32.68 33.31 0.38
CA ASP A 813 -32.29 32.48 -0.75
C ASP A 813 -31.90 33.32 -1.96
N GLU A 814 -31.17 32.66 -2.87
CA GLU A 814 -30.94 33.18 -4.21
C GLU A 814 -31.69 32.34 -5.26
N ILE A 815 -32.01 32.96 -6.37
CA ILE A 815 -32.67 32.32 -7.49
C ILE A 815 -31.89 32.53 -8.78
N THR A 816 -31.93 31.53 -9.64
CA THR A 816 -31.45 31.63 -11.01
C THR A 816 -32.60 31.46 -11.99
N LEU A 817 -32.87 32.52 -12.76
CA LEU A 817 -33.85 32.53 -13.82
C LEU A 817 -33.20 32.27 -15.15
N ILE A 818 -33.75 31.39 -15.98
CA ILE A 818 -33.16 31.04 -17.28
C ILE A 818 -34.18 31.21 -18.39
N SER A 819 -33.81 31.95 -19.42
CA SER A 819 -34.63 32.14 -20.62
C SER A 819 -34.47 30.96 -21.59
N ALA A 820 -35.39 30.81 -22.49
CA ALA A 820 -35.36 29.86 -23.58
C ALA A 820 -34.12 30.05 -24.49
N GLY A 821 -33.71 31.28 -24.67
CA GLY A 821 -32.46 31.64 -25.39
C GLY A 821 -31.16 31.34 -24.63
N GLY A 822 -31.22 30.73 -23.41
CA GLY A 822 -30.06 30.34 -22.63
C GLY A 822 -29.43 31.43 -21.77
N ILE A 823 -30.12 32.59 -21.61
CA ILE A 823 -29.69 33.69 -20.75
C ILE A 823 -30.03 33.34 -19.30
N ALA A 824 -29.06 33.34 -18.40
CA ALA A 824 -29.23 33.07 -16.99
C ALA A 824 -29.03 34.33 -16.14
N LEU A 825 -29.97 34.63 -15.24
CA LEU A 825 -29.91 35.71 -14.26
C LEU A 825 -29.98 35.15 -12.84
N ARG A 826 -28.89 35.31 -12.08
CA ARG A 826 -28.86 34.99 -10.62
C ARG A 826 -29.15 36.25 -9.82
N THR A 827 -30.09 36.21 -8.91
CA THR A 827 -30.49 37.33 -8.06
C THR A 827 -30.98 36.86 -6.70
N ALA A 828 -30.79 37.70 -5.67
CA ALA A 828 -31.36 37.40 -4.34
C ALA A 828 -32.89 37.52 -4.37
N VAL A 829 -33.56 36.65 -3.62
CA VAL A 829 -35.02 36.61 -3.50
C VAL A 829 -35.55 37.93 -2.95
N GLU A 830 -34.82 38.62 -2.06
CA GLU A 830 -35.20 39.92 -1.52
C GLU A 830 -35.42 40.98 -2.60
N ASN A 831 -34.73 40.90 -3.73
CA ASN A 831 -34.89 41.83 -4.85
C ASN A 831 -36.25 41.67 -5.56
N VAL A 832 -36.98 40.58 -5.37
CA VAL A 832 -38.30 40.38 -5.94
C VAL A 832 -39.36 40.93 -4.95
N ARG A 833 -40.26 41.79 -5.42
CA ARG A 833 -41.24 42.45 -4.58
C ARG A 833 -42.23 41.48 -3.93
N ALA A 834 -42.42 41.58 -2.60
CA ALA A 834 -43.48 40.88 -1.89
C ALA A 834 -44.81 41.58 -2.20
N ALA A 835 -45.86 40.81 -2.57
CA ALA A 835 -47.15 41.35 -3.01
C ALA A 835 -48.27 40.35 -2.71
N GLY A 836 -49.50 40.85 -2.62
CA GLY A 836 -50.70 40.04 -2.38
C GLY A 836 -51.05 39.12 -3.54
N ARG A 837 -51.84 38.08 -3.29
CA ARG A 837 -52.18 37.01 -4.23
C ARG A 837 -52.75 37.51 -5.58
N SER A 838 -53.60 38.56 -5.61
CA SER A 838 -54.31 39.02 -6.78
C SER A 838 -53.56 40.09 -7.60
N THR A 839 -52.31 40.43 -7.28
CA THR A 839 -51.50 41.42 -7.97
C THR A 839 -50.78 40.82 -9.19
N LEU A 840 -50.37 41.69 -10.14
CA LEU A 840 -49.65 41.29 -11.37
C LEU A 840 -48.18 40.89 -11.12
N GLY A 841 -47.55 41.51 -10.13
CA GLY A 841 -46.11 41.37 -9.88
C GLY A 841 -45.29 42.49 -10.55
N VAL A 842 -44.00 42.30 -10.60
CA VAL A 842 -43.00 43.21 -11.21
C VAL A 842 -42.16 42.44 -12.25
N ARG A 843 -41.54 43.15 -13.18
CA ARG A 843 -40.59 42.51 -14.11
C ARG A 843 -39.34 42.09 -13.33
N VAL A 844 -39.03 40.80 -13.28
CA VAL A 844 -37.90 40.21 -12.55
C VAL A 844 -36.70 40.03 -13.50
N ILE A 845 -36.94 39.65 -14.76
CA ILE A 845 -35.93 39.50 -15.80
C ILE A 845 -36.38 40.27 -17.04
N SER A 846 -35.46 40.95 -17.76
CA SER A 846 -35.68 41.54 -19.08
C SER A 846 -35.31 40.49 -20.11
N LEU A 847 -36.27 40.11 -20.94
CA LEU A 847 -36.13 39.16 -22.01
C LEU A 847 -35.99 39.91 -23.33
N ASP A 848 -35.24 39.40 -24.26
CA ASP A 848 -35.14 39.92 -25.62
C ASP A 848 -36.41 39.62 -26.41
N ASP A 849 -36.64 40.34 -27.54
CA ASP A 849 -37.85 40.19 -28.38
C ASP A 849 -37.94 38.74 -28.91
N GLY A 850 -39.02 38.09 -28.59
CA GLY A 850 -39.26 36.68 -28.96
C GLY A 850 -38.70 35.65 -27.97
N ASP A 851 -37.96 36.04 -26.95
CA ASP A 851 -37.48 35.11 -25.89
C ASP A 851 -38.56 34.98 -24.79
N ARG A 852 -38.48 33.86 -24.04
CA ARG A 852 -39.40 33.55 -22.97
C ARG A 852 -38.64 32.90 -21.80
N LEU A 853 -39.19 33.10 -20.59
CA LEU A 853 -38.65 32.40 -19.42
C LEU A 853 -38.95 30.91 -19.53
N ALA A 854 -37.92 30.09 -19.34
CA ALA A 854 -37.97 28.61 -19.44
C ALA A 854 -37.96 27.95 -18.06
N SER A 855 -37.13 28.43 -17.13
CA SER A 855 -36.90 27.72 -15.85
C SER A 855 -36.49 28.66 -14.70
N LEU A 856 -36.76 28.22 -13.48
CA LEU A 856 -36.38 28.85 -12.21
C LEU A 856 -35.77 27.82 -11.28
N ALA A 857 -34.53 28.04 -10.86
CA ALA A 857 -33.84 27.28 -9.84
C ALA A 857 -33.67 28.07 -8.56
N ARG A 858 -33.84 27.43 -7.40
CA ARG A 858 -33.58 27.99 -6.06
C ARG A 858 -32.19 27.51 -5.62
N LEU A 859 -31.40 28.43 -5.08
CA LEU A 859 -30.15 28.17 -4.39
C LEU A 859 -30.35 28.47 -2.91
N GLU A 860 -30.22 27.47 -2.06
CA GLU A 860 -30.33 27.65 -0.60
C GLU A 860 -29.18 28.50 -0.08
N ALA A 861 -29.50 29.45 0.81
CA ALA A 861 -28.50 30.35 1.39
C ALA A 861 -27.52 29.56 2.27
N ASN A 862 -26.19 29.64 1.97
CA ASN A 862 -25.17 29.14 2.87
C ASN A 862 -24.91 30.20 3.96
N PRO A 863 -25.13 29.91 5.27
CA PRO A 863 -24.99 30.88 6.34
C PRO A 863 -23.62 31.57 6.41
N GLU A 864 -22.55 30.85 6.01
CA GLU A 864 -21.17 31.38 6.00
C GLU A 864 -20.90 32.32 4.81
N GLU A 865 -21.45 32.05 3.63
CA GLU A 865 -21.29 32.91 2.45
C GLU A 865 -22.10 34.22 2.59
N ASN A 866 -23.27 34.16 3.20
CA ASN A 866 -24.08 35.35 3.46
C ASN A 866 -23.45 36.26 4.50
N ALA A 867 -22.82 35.73 5.55
CA ALA A 867 -22.05 36.51 6.51
C ALA A 867 -20.86 37.23 5.88
N ARG A 868 -20.17 36.59 4.94
CA ARG A 868 -19.03 37.19 4.18
C ARG A 868 -19.50 38.20 3.14
N ALA A 869 -20.62 37.97 2.46
CA ALA A 869 -21.20 38.90 1.50
C ALA A 869 -21.79 40.13 2.21
N ALA A 870 -22.40 39.97 3.41
CA ALA A 870 -22.85 41.08 4.25
C ALA A 870 -21.67 41.91 4.78
N ALA A 871 -20.57 41.30 5.19
CA ALA A 871 -19.34 42.00 5.61
C ALA A 871 -18.65 42.75 4.45
N ALA A 872 -18.74 42.24 3.22
CA ALA A 872 -18.21 42.91 2.02
C ALA A 872 -19.15 44.02 1.48
N ALA A 873 -20.42 44.07 1.86
CA ALA A 873 -21.42 45.02 1.41
C ALA A 873 -21.66 46.21 2.37
N THR A 874 -20.92 46.28 3.48
CA THR A 874 -20.99 47.46 4.38
C THR A 874 -20.19 48.57 3.72
N PRO A 875 -20.82 49.72 3.33
CA PRO A 875 -20.06 50.89 2.88
C PRO A 875 -19.19 51.34 4.04
N GLN A 876 -17.91 51.51 3.82
CA GLN A 876 -17.07 52.27 4.73
C GLN A 876 -17.73 53.65 4.89
N ALA A 877 -18.31 53.89 6.05
CA ALA A 877 -18.67 55.23 6.47
C ALA A 877 -17.36 56.01 6.61
N ASP A 878 -17.25 57.08 5.88
CA ASP A 878 -16.19 58.07 6.02
C ASP A 878 -16.12 58.50 7.50
N VAL A 879 -15.20 57.93 8.22
CA VAL A 879 -14.76 58.49 9.49
C VAL A 879 -13.64 59.47 9.10
N ALA A 880 -13.97 60.78 9.17
CA ALA A 880 -12.98 61.82 9.17
C ALA A 880 -12.04 61.58 10.38
N VAL A 881 -10.81 61.26 10.05
CA VAL A 881 -9.71 61.27 11.02
C VAL A 881 -9.24 62.72 11.11
N GLU A 882 -9.50 63.33 12.27
CA GLU A 882 -8.74 64.50 12.69
C GLU A 882 -7.28 64.09 12.84
N GLU A 883 -6.39 64.71 12.07
CA GLU A 883 -4.95 64.64 12.22
C GLU A 883 -4.58 65.41 13.52
N GLU A 884 -4.15 64.67 14.52
CA GLU A 884 -3.28 65.24 15.56
C GLU A 884 -1.85 64.96 15.12
N GLU A 885 -1.13 66.04 14.74
CA GLU A 885 0.30 66.08 14.56
C GLU A 885 0.99 65.82 15.90
N GLU A 886 1.69 64.68 16.04
CA GLU A 886 2.79 64.52 16.98
C GLU A 886 4.12 64.48 16.21
N GLU A 887 4.86 65.56 16.37
CA GLU A 887 6.26 65.69 16.04
C GLU A 887 7.08 64.59 16.68
N VAL A 888 7.83 63.82 15.92
CA VAL A 888 8.93 63.03 16.43
C VAL A 888 10.20 63.50 15.71
N GLU A 889 11.07 64.09 16.51
CA GLU A 889 12.41 64.51 16.16
C GLU A 889 13.25 63.42 15.48
N GLU A 890 13.82 63.81 14.34
CA GLU A 890 14.94 63.15 13.64
C GLU A 890 16.24 63.42 14.45
N GLU A 891 16.95 62.40 14.89
CA GLU A 891 18.39 62.47 15.17
C GLU A 891 19.09 61.45 14.27
N ALA A 892 19.82 62.02 13.30
CA ALA A 892 20.84 61.36 12.50
C ALA A 892 22.17 61.39 13.28
N ALA A 893 22.94 60.32 13.15
CA ALA A 893 24.39 60.33 13.24
C ALA A 893 24.90 59.02 12.69
N ASP A 894 25.36 59.01 11.46
CA ASP A 894 26.75 59.04 11.05
C ASP A 894 27.63 57.84 11.43
N GLU A 895 28.07 57.26 10.34
CA GLU A 895 29.23 56.43 10.05
C GLU A 895 30.39 56.57 11.05
N VAL A 896 31.17 55.52 11.26
CA VAL A 896 32.62 55.41 11.01
C VAL A 896 33.12 53.99 11.21
N ASP A 897 33.68 53.42 10.25
CA ASP A 897 34.72 52.57 9.79
C ASP A 897 35.75 52.00 10.83
N GLU A 898 36.41 50.91 10.36
CA GLU A 898 37.76 50.39 10.72
C GLU A 898 37.84 49.39 11.91
N ALA A 899 38.05 48.09 11.58
CA ALA A 899 39.34 47.42 11.27
C ALA A 899 40.21 47.10 12.51
N GLU A 900 40.74 45.86 12.45
CA GLU A 900 41.93 45.29 13.07
C GLU A 900 41.77 44.39 14.29
N GLU A 901 42.03 43.13 13.99
CA GLU A 901 43.22 42.28 14.31
C GLU A 901 43.28 41.61 15.70
N GLU A 902 43.47 40.29 15.55
CA GLU A 902 44.42 39.41 16.33
C GLU A 902 44.34 39.33 17.85
N THR A 903 44.19 38.13 18.38
CA THR A 903 45.26 37.17 18.82
C THR A 903 44.63 36.10 19.74
N VAL A 904 44.79 34.84 19.40
CA VAL A 904 45.57 33.77 20.02
C VAL A 904 45.59 33.72 21.57
N GLU A 905 45.15 32.63 22.14
CA GLU A 905 45.78 31.70 23.10
C GLU A 905 44.73 30.73 23.69
N THR A 906 44.77 29.48 23.37
CA THR A 906 45.33 28.26 24.00
C THR A 906 45.05 28.04 25.50
N VAL A 907 44.81 26.69 25.79
CA VAL A 907 44.96 25.96 27.08
C VAL A 907 43.65 25.89 27.90
N GLU A 908 42.95 24.70 28.07
CA GLU A 908 43.35 23.33 28.48
C GLU A 908 42.47 22.27 27.85
#